data_8864a1ec32c1786cd569ddd11688de7f
#
_entry.id   8864a1ec32c1786cd569ddd11688de7f
#
_cell.length_a   1.000
_cell.length_b   1.000
_cell.length_c   1.000
_cell.angle_alpha   90.00
_cell.angle_beta   90.00
_cell.angle_gamma   90.00
#
_symmetry.space_group_name_H-M   'P 1'
#
loop_
_entity.id
_entity.type
_entity.pdbx_description
1 polymer ?
#
loop_
_entity_poly.entity_id
_entity_poly.type
_entity_poly.pdbx_seq_one_letter_code
_entity_poly.pdbx_strand_id
1 'polypeptide(L)'
;MSQNKITKVKKRDGTIADFDQSKITNAIFKAITATGQGDGNRSRKLSDKVVQILSRRFKKNEIPNVEQIQDIIEEVLVLEGFVETAKAYIIYREQRRRIREAITISEEAVERMDQYLEKLDWEVQENANMAFSLQGLNHYSVSYIVKKYWLNKIYPKEIREANESGDFHLHNLDTLGVYCAGWDLYDLLLKGFSGVPGKVESKPPKHFHSALGQVVNFIFTIQGEVAGAVAFSNFDTLLAPFIRYDNLNYQQVKQALQEFMFNMSVSTRVGFQNPFSNITLDLKPSPVFAKQPVIIGGKLQKETYGEFEEEMKIFNKALYEVYLEGDAKGRVFTFPIPTINITKDFPWNEPAFDGIFEASAKYGTNYFANYINSDMDPSDVRSMCCRLRLQLNELYNRGGGGLFGAGSKTGSIGVVTVNLPRIGYLSKTKKEFFEKLGKMMDLAEESLEIKRKTIENFIEKGLYPYSRFYLSDIKKARGGYYANHFATIGLIGMNESLLNFIGENIASRRGRNFTLEVLDFMRKKLVKYQEETGNIYNLEQTPAESTSYRLALKDKEKYPNIITAGTKKIPYYTNSSQLPVNYTDDIFEALKLQDELTCKYNGGSVLHLFLGERVSDIQTVKNLVKKIFENFELPYITLTPTFSICPSHGYLEGEHFECPKCTIKQPCEVYSRIVGYLRPLVQWNAGKIQEFRERKEFKIKKLGLVKT
;
A
#
# COMPACT_ATOMS: atom_id res chain seq x y z
N MET A 1 -30.73 -53.58 -3.65
CA MET A 1 -29.53 -52.88 -3.15
C MET A 1 -28.93 -52.11 -4.33
N SER A 2 -29.00 -50.79 -4.34
CA SER A 2 -28.38 -49.96 -5.40
C SER A 2 -26.87 -50.08 -5.26
N GLN A 3 -26.19 -50.59 -6.30
CA GLN A 3 -24.73 -50.67 -6.33
C GLN A 3 -24.14 -49.30 -6.10
N ASN A 4 -23.23 -49.20 -5.09
CA ASN A 4 -22.50 -47.98 -4.82
C ASN A 4 -21.67 -47.61 -6.06
N LYS A 5 -21.95 -46.46 -6.67
CA LYS A 5 -21.27 -45.98 -7.89
C LYS A 5 -19.93 -45.26 -7.53
N ILE A 6 -19.72 -44.90 -6.26
CA ILE A 6 -18.57 -44.18 -5.78
C ILE A 6 -17.49 -45.19 -5.32
N THR A 7 -16.39 -45.25 -6.03
CA THR A 7 -15.28 -46.18 -5.73
C THR A 7 -14.05 -45.45 -5.18
N LYS A 8 -13.97 -44.14 -5.38
CA LYS A 8 -12.82 -43.31 -5.00
C LYS A 8 -13.27 -42.05 -4.25
N VAL A 9 -12.41 -41.50 -3.42
CA VAL A 9 -12.57 -40.25 -2.72
C VAL A 9 -11.29 -39.43 -2.81
N LYS A 10 -11.42 -38.12 -3.03
CA LYS A 10 -10.30 -37.20 -2.99
C LYS A 10 -10.11 -36.74 -1.54
N LYS A 11 -8.95 -37.08 -0.95
CA LYS A 11 -8.58 -36.63 0.38
C LYS A 11 -8.27 -35.13 0.40
N ARG A 12 -8.10 -34.56 1.60
CA ARG A 12 -7.80 -33.14 1.82
C ARG A 12 -6.42 -32.73 1.30
N ASP A 13 -5.46 -33.65 1.32
CA ASP A 13 -4.10 -33.50 0.75
C ASP A 13 -4.05 -33.63 -0.80
N GLY A 14 -5.21 -33.76 -1.44
CA GLY A 14 -5.34 -33.93 -2.88
C GLY A 14 -5.19 -35.36 -3.37
N THR A 15 -4.72 -36.32 -2.54
CA THR A 15 -4.54 -37.72 -2.92
C THR A 15 -5.87 -38.42 -3.12
N ILE A 16 -5.92 -39.39 -4.04
CA ILE A 16 -7.11 -40.21 -4.29
C ILE A 16 -6.96 -41.54 -3.55
N ALA A 17 -7.99 -41.91 -2.78
CA ALA A 17 -8.06 -43.17 -2.04
C ALA A 17 -9.33 -43.92 -2.37
N ASP A 18 -9.39 -45.20 -1.98
CA ASP A 18 -10.60 -46.00 -2.10
C ASP A 18 -11.70 -45.47 -1.18
N PHE A 19 -12.93 -45.46 -1.67
CA PHE A 19 -14.09 -45.06 -0.89
C PHE A 19 -14.43 -46.12 0.16
N ASP A 20 -14.48 -45.70 1.41
CA ASP A 20 -14.76 -46.56 2.57
C ASP A 20 -15.98 -46.01 3.34
N GLN A 21 -17.13 -46.64 3.16
CA GLN A 21 -18.37 -46.28 3.84
C GLN A 21 -18.27 -46.40 5.35
N SER A 22 -17.43 -47.28 5.87
CA SER A 22 -17.29 -47.48 7.33
C SER A 22 -16.87 -46.21 8.04
N LYS A 23 -16.10 -45.34 7.35
CA LYS A 23 -15.70 -44.03 7.90
C LYS A 23 -16.87 -43.10 8.10
N ILE A 24 -17.84 -43.11 7.17
CA ILE A 24 -19.08 -42.33 7.29
C ILE A 24 -19.91 -42.88 8.45
N THR A 25 -20.12 -44.22 8.49
CA THR A 25 -20.83 -44.87 9.57
C THR A 25 -20.26 -44.57 10.96
N ASN A 26 -18.93 -44.66 11.09
CA ASN A 26 -18.23 -44.37 12.36
C ASN A 26 -18.33 -42.90 12.76
N ALA A 27 -18.29 -41.95 11.77
CA ALA A 27 -18.43 -40.55 12.08
C ALA A 27 -19.83 -40.19 12.58
N ILE A 28 -20.87 -40.74 11.92
CA ILE A 28 -22.26 -40.60 12.35
C ILE A 28 -22.47 -41.28 13.72
N PHE A 29 -21.91 -42.47 13.93
CA PHE A 29 -22.03 -43.21 15.21
C PHE A 29 -21.49 -42.40 16.39
N LYS A 30 -20.31 -41.79 16.23
CA LYS A 30 -19.74 -40.94 17.30
C LYS A 30 -20.65 -39.75 17.64
N ALA A 31 -21.25 -39.11 16.62
CA ALA A 31 -22.15 -38.01 16.87
C ALA A 31 -23.48 -38.42 17.52
N ILE A 32 -24.07 -39.54 17.08
CA ILE A 32 -25.31 -40.10 17.66
C ILE A 32 -25.09 -40.54 19.11
N THR A 33 -23.96 -41.20 19.40
CA THR A 33 -23.62 -41.61 20.77
C THR A 33 -23.43 -40.42 21.67
N ALA A 34 -22.75 -39.34 21.19
CA ALA A 34 -22.54 -38.14 21.98
C ALA A 34 -23.85 -37.40 22.34
N THR A 35 -24.92 -37.58 21.58
CA THR A 35 -26.23 -36.94 21.80
C THR A 35 -27.29 -37.90 22.36
N GLY A 36 -26.95 -39.18 22.51
CA GLY A 36 -27.89 -40.19 23.00
C GLY A 36 -29.08 -40.50 22.08
N GLN A 37 -29.03 -40.06 20.78
CA GLN A 37 -30.17 -40.14 19.85
C GLN A 37 -30.24 -41.47 19.07
N GLY A 38 -29.35 -42.44 19.33
CA GLY A 38 -29.40 -43.71 18.59
C GLY A 38 -28.21 -44.64 18.84
N ASP A 39 -28.14 -45.69 18.05
CA ASP A 39 -27.21 -46.79 18.11
C ASP A 39 -26.47 -47.03 16.78
N GLY A 40 -25.66 -48.09 16.74
CA GLY A 40 -24.92 -48.48 15.55
C GLY A 40 -25.80 -48.86 14.34
N ASN A 41 -27.00 -49.38 14.56
CA ASN A 41 -27.93 -49.75 13.51
C ASN A 41 -28.50 -48.52 12.83
N ARG A 42 -28.83 -47.48 13.62
CA ARG A 42 -29.28 -46.17 13.07
C ARG A 42 -28.17 -45.50 12.30
N SER A 43 -26.94 -45.51 12.82
CA SER A 43 -25.78 -44.94 12.13
C SER A 43 -25.54 -45.59 10.75
N ARG A 44 -25.71 -46.88 10.66
CA ARG A 44 -25.56 -47.61 9.41
C ARG A 44 -26.65 -47.22 8.40
N LYS A 45 -27.95 -47.15 8.83
CA LYS A 45 -29.07 -46.70 7.97
C LYS A 45 -28.85 -45.28 7.47
N LEU A 46 -28.37 -44.36 8.29
CA LEU A 46 -28.06 -42.99 7.88
C LEU A 46 -26.88 -42.94 6.90
N SER A 47 -25.84 -43.76 7.14
CA SER A 47 -24.71 -43.90 6.22
C SER A 47 -25.14 -44.44 4.85
N ASP A 48 -26.06 -45.39 4.81
CA ASP A 48 -26.62 -45.90 3.55
C ASP A 48 -27.36 -44.81 2.75
N LYS A 49 -28.07 -43.91 3.45
CA LYS A 49 -28.74 -42.77 2.81
C LYS A 49 -27.71 -41.74 2.27
N VAL A 50 -26.64 -41.48 3.02
CA VAL A 50 -25.52 -40.64 2.55
C VAL A 50 -24.94 -41.20 1.25
N VAL A 51 -24.68 -42.52 1.18
CA VAL A 51 -24.14 -43.16 -0.03
C VAL A 51 -25.13 -43.10 -1.18
N GLN A 52 -26.44 -43.23 -0.92
CA GLN A 52 -27.48 -43.09 -1.97
C GLN A 52 -27.47 -41.65 -2.55
N ILE A 53 -27.37 -40.61 -1.71
CA ILE A 53 -27.32 -39.21 -2.16
C ILE A 53 -26.04 -38.96 -2.95
N LEU A 54 -24.88 -39.43 -2.45
CA LEU A 54 -23.61 -39.37 -3.16
C LEU A 54 -23.70 -39.99 -4.55
N SER A 55 -24.28 -41.21 -4.65
CA SER A 55 -24.45 -41.94 -5.92
C SER A 55 -25.38 -41.24 -6.91
N ARG A 56 -26.29 -40.37 -6.43
CA ARG A 56 -27.20 -39.56 -7.28
C ARG A 56 -26.55 -38.24 -7.70
N ARG A 57 -25.79 -37.59 -6.83
CA ARG A 57 -25.15 -36.28 -7.09
C ARG A 57 -23.91 -36.36 -7.96
N PHE A 58 -23.14 -37.44 -7.84
CA PHE A 58 -21.89 -37.60 -8.59
C PHE A 58 -22.05 -38.60 -9.73
N LYS A 59 -21.60 -38.20 -10.93
CA LYS A 59 -21.57 -39.08 -12.11
C LYS A 59 -20.47 -40.13 -11.98
N LYS A 60 -20.51 -41.17 -12.79
CA LYS A 60 -19.61 -42.34 -12.72
C LYS A 60 -18.12 -42.01 -12.74
N ASN A 61 -17.73 -40.86 -13.30
CA ASN A 61 -16.33 -40.40 -13.40
C ASN A 61 -15.99 -39.23 -12.47
N GLU A 62 -16.90 -38.79 -11.62
CA GLU A 62 -16.69 -37.70 -10.66
C GLU A 62 -16.26 -38.28 -9.31
N ILE A 63 -15.19 -37.78 -8.75
CA ILE A 63 -14.64 -38.20 -7.46
C ILE A 63 -15.00 -37.16 -6.40
N PRO A 64 -15.91 -37.48 -5.45
CA PRO A 64 -16.22 -36.52 -4.38
C PRO A 64 -15.02 -36.33 -3.45
N ASN A 65 -14.88 -35.12 -2.93
CA ASN A 65 -13.90 -34.85 -1.89
C ASN A 65 -14.52 -35.07 -0.48
N VAL A 66 -13.64 -35.16 0.52
CA VAL A 66 -14.06 -35.44 1.92
C VAL A 66 -15.04 -34.38 2.44
N GLU A 67 -14.88 -33.09 2.09
CA GLU A 67 -15.77 -32.04 2.55
C GLU A 67 -17.17 -32.18 1.96
N GLN A 68 -17.30 -32.49 0.67
CA GLN A 68 -18.59 -32.75 0.01
C GLN A 68 -19.32 -33.94 0.64
N ILE A 69 -18.58 -34.97 1.06
CA ILE A 69 -19.17 -36.11 1.78
C ILE A 69 -19.67 -35.67 3.15
N GLN A 70 -18.92 -34.84 3.86
CA GLN A 70 -19.32 -34.31 5.18
C GLN A 70 -20.55 -33.40 5.10
N ASP A 71 -20.64 -32.58 4.06
CA ASP A 71 -21.81 -31.73 3.81
C ASP A 71 -23.09 -32.57 3.60
N ILE A 72 -22.99 -33.68 2.88
CA ILE A 72 -24.11 -34.61 2.70
C ILE A 72 -24.46 -35.35 3.98
N ILE A 73 -23.47 -35.66 4.86
CA ILE A 73 -23.76 -36.22 6.20
C ILE A 73 -24.60 -35.25 7.00
N GLU A 74 -24.23 -33.99 7.05
CA GLU A 74 -24.96 -32.93 7.77
C GLU A 74 -26.40 -32.80 7.23
N GLU A 75 -26.54 -32.77 5.91
CA GLU A 75 -27.86 -32.72 5.24
C GLU A 75 -28.74 -33.91 5.60
N VAL A 76 -28.19 -35.11 5.55
CA VAL A 76 -28.94 -36.34 5.91
C VAL A 76 -29.36 -36.34 7.39
N LEU A 77 -28.49 -35.92 8.29
CA LEU A 77 -28.81 -35.83 9.71
C LEU A 77 -29.96 -34.84 9.96
N VAL A 78 -29.96 -33.69 9.32
CA VAL A 78 -31.05 -32.71 9.43
C VAL A 78 -32.36 -33.24 8.83
N LEU A 79 -32.33 -33.78 7.59
CA LEU A 79 -33.48 -34.29 6.88
C LEU A 79 -34.16 -35.47 7.59
N GLU A 80 -33.38 -36.30 8.29
CA GLU A 80 -33.91 -37.45 9.04
C GLU A 80 -34.31 -37.08 10.49
N GLY A 81 -34.32 -35.79 10.86
CA GLY A 81 -34.78 -35.30 12.13
C GLY A 81 -33.77 -35.41 13.29
N PHE A 82 -32.52 -35.77 12.99
CA PHE A 82 -31.45 -35.86 14.01
C PHE A 82 -30.74 -34.48 14.23
N VAL A 83 -31.54 -33.46 14.52
CA VAL A 83 -31.06 -32.08 14.60
C VAL A 83 -29.96 -31.88 15.64
N GLU A 84 -30.09 -32.45 16.83
CA GLU A 84 -29.06 -32.33 17.87
C GLU A 84 -27.78 -33.09 17.49
N THR A 85 -27.90 -34.26 16.86
CA THR A 85 -26.77 -34.98 16.29
C THR A 85 -26.09 -34.20 15.17
N ALA A 86 -26.85 -33.54 14.28
CA ALA A 86 -26.31 -32.67 13.25
C ALA A 86 -25.51 -31.52 13.85
N LYS A 87 -26.05 -30.82 14.86
CA LYS A 87 -25.33 -29.78 15.59
C LYS A 87 -24.02 -30.30 16.21
N ALA A 88 -24.07 -31.43 16.92
CA ALA A 88 -22.87 -32.04 17.52
C ALA A 88 -21.82 -32.41 16.44
N TYR A 89 -22.27 -32.95 15.31
CA TYR A 89 -21.40 -33.29 14.17
C TYR A 89 -20.73 -32.06 13.57
N ILE A 90 -21.49 -31.00 13.30
CA ILE A 90 -20.97 -29.72 12.78
C ILE A 90 -19.94 -29.11 13.74
N ILE A 91 -20.26 -29.07 15.05
CA ILE A 91 -19.34 -28.53 16.06
C ILE A 91 -18.05 -29.37 16.12
N TYR A 92 -18.14 -30.69 16.10
CA TYR A 92 -16.98 -31.58 16.11
C TYR A 92 -16.15 -31.43 14.84
N ARG A 93 -16.77 -31.37 13.66
CA ARG A 93 -16.12 -31.10 12.37
C ARG A 93 -15.33 -29.81 12.41
N GLU A 94 -15.97 -28.75 12.91
CA GLU A 94 -15.35 -27.43 13.03
C GLU A 94 -14.18 -27.43 14.03
N GLN A 95 -14.31 -28.06 15.18
CA GLN A 95 -13.20 -28.21 16.14
C GLN A 95 -12.01 -28.96 15.52
N ARG A 96 -12.27 -30.05 14.80
CA ARG A 96 -11.23 -30.81 14.12
C ARG A 96 -10.58 -30.03 12.97
N ARG A 97 -11.35 -29.23 12.26
CA ARG A 97 -10.86 -28.31 11.25
C ARG A 97 -9.89 -27.31 11.89
N ARG A 98 -10.30 -26.67 12.98
CA ARG A 98 -9.46 -25.70 13.71
C ARG A 98 -8.16 -26.31 14.25
N ILE A 99 -8.21 -27.51 14.78
CA ILE A 99 -7.01 -28.21 15.26
C ILE A 99 -6.05 -28.47 14.09
N ARG A 100 -6.53 -28.99 12.98
CA ARG A 100 -5.71 -29.23 11.79
C ARG A 100 -5.10 -27.93 11.29
N GLU A 101 -5.90 -26.88 11.13
CA GLU A 101 -5.41 -25.57 10.71
C GLU A 101 -4.34 -25.02 11.64
N ALA A 102 -4.49 -25.18 12.94
CA ALA A 102 -3.49 -24.75 13.91
C ALA A 102 -2.17 -25.53 13.77
N ILE A 103 -2.24 -26.85 13.58
CA ILE A 103 -1.05 -27.70 13.33
C ILE A 103 -0.38 -27.28 12.03
N THR A 104 -1.15 -27.17 10.93
CA THR A 104 -0.61 -26.76 9.62
C THR A 104 0.03 -25.37 9.69
N ILE A 105 -0.61 -24.41 10.36
CA ILE A 105 -0.03 -23.05 10.53
C ILE A 105 1.29 -23.13 11.31
N SER A 106 1.38 -23.99 12.34
CA SER A 106 2.61 -24.14 13.10
C SER A 106 3.74 -24.76 12.28
N GLU A 107 3.45 -25.83 11.53
CA GLU A 107 4.42 -26.49 10.64
C GLU A 107 4.88 -25.53 9.53
N GLU A 108 3.97 -24.87 8.83
CA GLU A 108 4.29 -23.90 7.80
C GLU A 108 5.08 -22.71 8.35
N ALA A 109 4.80 -22.24 9.60
CA ALA A 109 5.55 -21.15 10.20
C ALA A 109 7.01 -21.52 10.50
N VAL A 110 7.28 -22.78 10.89
CA VAL A 110 8.65 -23.27 11.09
C VAL A 110 9.38 -23.43 9.74
N GLU A 111 8.72 -24.02 8.75
CA GLU A 111 9.29 -24.20 7.40
C GLU A 111 9.65 -22.84 6.76
N ARG A 112 8.88 -21.79 7.01
CA ARG A 112 9.21 -20.44 6.53
C ARG A 112 10.51 -19.87 7.09
N MET A 113 10.95 -20.30 8.27
CA MET A 113 12.26 -19.89 8.79
C MET A 113 13.38 -20.45 7.91
N ASP A 114 13.28 -21.71 7.49
CA ASP A 114 14.25 -22.34 6.59
C ASP A 114 14.21 -21.67 5.20
N GLN A 115 12.99 -21.43 4.66
CA GLN A 115 12.82 -20.71 3.39
C GLN A 115 13.47 -19.32 3.41
N TYR A 116 13.37 -18.59 4.52
CA TYR A 116 14.02 -17.29 4.68
C TYR A 116 15.53 -17.43 4.72
N LEU A 117 16.05 -18.34 5.54
CA LEU A 117 17.49 -18.53 5.73
C LEU A 117 18.19 -18.99 4.44
N GLU A 118 17.53 -19.82 3.67
CA GLU A 118 18.04 -20.32 2.37
C GLU A 118 17.67 -19.41 1.20
N LYS A 119 16.91 -18.34 1.42
CA LYS A 119 16.43 -17.40 0.38
C LYS A 119 15.67 -18.07 -0.77
N LEU A 120 14.95 -19.15 -0.48
CA LEU A 120 14.25 -19.96 -1.48
C LEU A 120 12.95 -19.33 -2.01
N ASP A 121 12.33 -18.45 -1.24
CA ASP A 121 11.04 -17.84 -1.57
C ASP A 121 11.22 -16.41 -2.07
N TRP A 122 10.54 -16.05 -3.16
CA TRP A 122 10.49 -14.67 -3.67
C TRP A 122 9.85 -13.69 -2.66
N GLU A 123 8.98 -14.18 -1.77
CA GLU A 123 8.36 -13.37 -0.70
C GLU A 123 9.41 -12.82 0.28
N VAL A 124 10.61 -13.39 0.36
CA VAL A 124 11.73 -12.84 1.15
C VAL A 124 12.15 -11.45 0.66
N GLN A 125 11.99 -11.19 -0.65
CA GLN A 125 12.23 -9.90 -1.31
C GLN A 125 10.93 -9.23 -1.78
N GLU A 126 9.78 -9.56 -1.18
CA GLU A 126 8.49 -9.00 -1.55
C GLU A 126 8.46 -7.48 -1.41
N ASN A 127 9.10 -6.95 -0.37
CA ASN A 127 9.19 -5.53 -0.06
C ASN A 127 10.64 -5.07 -0.09
N ALA A 128 10.99 -4.22 -1.05
CA ALA A 128 12.34 -3.71 -1.24
C ALA A 128 12.88 -2.85 -0.08
N ASN A 129 12.04 -2.41 0.86
CA ASN A 129 12.49 -1.71 2.07
C ASN A 129 13.00 -2.68 3.16
N MET A 130 12.66 -3.97 3.09
CA MET A 130 13.14 -5.00 4.02
C MET A 130 14.56 -5.45 3.63
N ALA A 131 15.36 -5.80 4.64
CA ALA A 131 16.69 -6.35 4.40
C ALA A 131 16.83 -7.71 5.10
N PHE A 132 17.62 -8.61 4.49
CA PHE A 132 17.95 -9.90 5.06
C PHE A 132 18.70 -9.72 6.38
N SER A 133 18.04 -10.08 7.50
CA SER A 133 18.50 -9.82 8.86
C SER A 133 17.71 -10.66 9.87
N LEU A 134 18.16 -10.69 11.12
CA LEU A 134 17.41 -11.33 12.21
C LEU A 134 16.03 -10.67 12.43
N GLN A 135 15.94 -9.34 12.33
CA GLN A 135 14.65 -8.65 12.40
C GLN A 135 13.75 -8.98 11.20
N GLY A 136 14.36 -9.11 10.00
CA GLY A 136 13.67 -9.57 8.79
C GLY A 136 13.10 -10.98 8.95
N LEU A 137 13.87 -11.92 9.49
CA LEU A 137 13.42 -13.29 9.78
C LEU A 137 12.23 -13.29 10.75
N ASN A 138 12.35 -12.56 11.86
CA ASN A 138 11.27 -12.47 12.85
C ASN A 138 9.99 -11.90 12.23
N HIS A 139 10.10 -10.82 11.46
CA HIS A 139 8.96 -10.23 10.78
C HIS A 139 8.35 -11.18 9.75
N TYR A 140 9.16 -11.84 8.92
CA TYR A 140 8.71 -12.78 7.90
C TYR A 140 7.92 -13.96 8.51
N SER A 141 8.41 -14.52 9.62
CA SER A 141 7.72 -15.61 10.32
C SER A 141 6.43 -15.15 10.99
N VAL A 142 6.45 -13.99 11.68
CA VAL A 142 5.27 -13.44 12.37
C VAL A 142 4.22 -12.96 11.37
N SER A 143 4.61 -12.34 10.27
CA SER A 143 3.69 -11.86 9.21
C SER A 143 2.80 -12.98 8.68
N TYR A 144 3.33 -14.18 8.53
CA TYR A 144 2.57 -15.34 8.10
C TYR A 144 1.43 -15.67 9.09
N ILE A 145 1.73 -15.69 10.37
CA ILE A 145 0.74 -15.96 11.44
C ILE A 145 -0.34 -14.87 11.45
N VAL A 146 0.07 -13.60 11.34
CA VAL A 146 -0.84 -12.45 11.28
C VAL A 146 -1.73 -12.50 10.04
N LYS A 147 -1.17 -12.84 8.87
CA LYS A 147 -1.93 -13.06 7.63
C LYS A 147 -2.99 -14.15 7.78
N LYS A 148 -2.63 -15.30 8.39
CA LYS A 148 -3.59 -16.38 8.68
C LYS A 148 -4.66 -15.95 9.70
N TYR A 149 -4.30 -15.12 10.68
CA TYR A 149 -5.25 -14.57 11.64
C TYR A 149 -6.29 -13.68 10.94
N TRP A 150 -5.88 -12.75 10.06
CA TRP A 150 -6.79 -11.98 9.24
C TRP A 150 -7.72 -12.87 8.41
N LEU A 151 -7.15 -13.78 7.63
CA LEU A 151 -7.88 -14.57 6.66
C LEU A 151 -8.80 -15.64 7.27
N ASN A 152 -8.42 -16.25 8.41
CA ASN A 152 -9.16 -17.35 8.99
C ASN A 152 -10.04 -16.97 10.19
N LYS A 153 -9.74 -15.83 10.86
CA LYS A 153 -10.47 -15.41 12.07
C LYS A 153 -11.29 -14.15 11.88
N ILE A 154 -10.84 -13.25 11.04
CA ILE A 154 -11.46 -11.93 10.86
C ILE A 154 -12.32 -11.90 9.61
N TYR A 155 -11.77 -12.29 8.46
CA TYR A 155 -12.50 -12.24 7.20
C TYR A 155 -13.39 -13.46 6.96
N PRO A 156 -14.60 -13.28 6.37
CA PRO A 156 -15.44 -14.35 5.86
C PRO A 156 -14.72 -15.17 4.77
N LYS A 157 -15.26 -16.37 4.52
CA LYS A 157 -14.72 -17.32 3.55
C LYS A 157 -14.59 -16.71 2.15
N GLU A 158 -15.60 -15.98 1.70
CA GLU A 158 -15.67 -15.39 0.37
C GLU A 158 -14.52 -14.39 0.13
N ILE A 159 -14.24 -13.53 1.10
CA ILE A 159 -13.14 -12.54 1.05
C ILE A 159 -11.79 -13.26 1.07
N ARG A 160 -11.63 -14.27 1.94
CA ARG A 160 -10.42 -15.09 2.00
C ARG A 160 -10.16 -15.76 0.66
N GLU A 161 -11.14 -16.47 0.10
CA GLU A 161 -11.02 -17.19 -1.17
C GLU A 161 -10.70 -16.25 -2.33
N ALA A 162 -11.32 -15.07 -2.40
CA ALA A 162 -11.03 -14.07 -3.41
C ALA A 162 -9.59 -13.55 -3.34
N ASN A 163 -9.07 -13.32 -2.13
CA ASN A 163 -7.66 -12.93 -1.95
C ASN A 163 -6.69 -14.08 -2.25
N GLU A 164 -6.99 -15.30 -1.80
CA GLU A 164 -6.13 -16.46 -2.02
C GLU A 164 -6.13 -16.91 -3.47
N SER A 165 -7.27 -16.85 -4.15
CA SER A 165 -7.37 -17.15 -5.59
C SER A 165 -6.70 -16.09 -6.46
N GLY A 166 -6.59 -14.83 -5.97
CA GLY A 166 -6.05 -13.69 -6.70
C GLY A 166 -7.09 -12.91 -7.51
N ASP A 167 -8.36 -12.96 -7.14
CA ASP A 167 -9.40 -12.10 -7.73
C ASP A 167 -9.20 -10.63 -7.33
N PHE A 168 -8.65 -10.42 -6.14
CA PHE A 168 -8.10 -9.15 -5.66
C PHE A 168 -6.91 -9.39 -4.71
N HIS A 169 -6.28 -8.32 -4.27
CA HIS A 169 -5.22 -8.33 -3.26
C HIS A 169 -5.57 -7.43 -2.08
N LEU A 170 -5.64 -8.02 -0.88
CA LEU A 170 -5.71 -7.29 0.39
C LEU A 170 -4.30 -6.89 0.80
N HIS A 171 -4.04 -5.59 0.93
CA HIS A 171 -2.74 -5.09 1.34
C HIS A 171 -2.51 -5.21 2.85
N ASN A 172 -1.25 -5.37 3.24
CA ASN A 172 -0.78 -5.35 4.64
C ASN A 172 -1.52 -6.34 5.56
N LEU A 173 -1.63 -7.59 5.10
CA LEU A 173 -2.09 -8.69 5.95
C LEU A 173 -1.01 -9.15 6.95
N ASP A 174 0.21 -8.67 6.82
CA ASP A 174 1.36 -8.89 7.69
C ASP A 174 1.28 -8.15 9.02
N THR A 175 0.39 -7.17 9.14
CA THR A 175 0.26 -6.29 10.30
C THR A 175 -1.21 -6.09 10.69
N LEU A 176 -1.52 -6.10 12.00
CA LEU A 176 -2.82 -5.71 12.52
C LEU A 176 -2.86 -4.18 12.70
N GLY A 177 -2.88 -3.43 11.60
CA GLY A 177 -2.81 -1.97 11.65
C GLY A 177 -3.50 -1.30 10.47
N VAL A 178 -3.67 0.03 10.55
CA VAL A 178 -4.13 0.85 9.43
C VAL A 178 -3.07 0.88 8.34
N TYR A 179 -3.48 1.11 7.09
CA TYR A 179 -2.56 1.11 5.95
C TYR A 179 -1.52 2.23 6.06
N CYS A 180 -1.97 3.47 6.24
CA CYS A 180 -1.09 4.63 6.42
C CYS A 180 -1.79 5.72 7.21
N ALA A 181 -1.01 6.61 7.84
CA ALA A 181 -1.52 7.70 8.64
C ALA A 181 -0.73 9.00 8.46
N GLY A 182 -1.43 10.07 8.14
CA GLY A 182 -0.93 11.44 8.19
C GLY A 182 -1.26 12.06 9.54
N TRP A 183 -0.29 12.71 10.11
CA TRP A 183 -0.36 13.30 11.45
C TRP A 183 -0.26 14.82 11.39
N ASP A 184 -0.73 15.46 12.42
CA ASP A 184 -0.71 16.91 12.57
C ASP A 184 0.54 17.34 13.35
N LEU A 185 1.50 17.94 12.65
CA LEU A 185 2.71 18.48 13.30
C LEU A 185 2.36 19.63 14.25
N TYR A 186 1.36 20.46 13.91
CA TYR A 186 0.89 21.54 14.78
C TYR A 186 0.39 21.00 16.13
N ASP A 187 -0.35 19.87 16.11
CA ASP A 187 -0.83 19.21 17.32
C ASP A 187 0.33 18.65 18.17
N LEU A 188 1.37 18.08 17.52
CA LEU A 188 2.57 17.61 18.21
C LEU A 188 3.35 18.77 18.87
N LEU A 189 3.51 19.89 18.17
CA LEU A 189 4.17 21.08 18.70
C LEU A 189 3.40 21.70 19.88
N LEU A 190 2.08 21.58 19.88
CA LEU A 190 1.21 22.07 20.94
C LEU A 190 1.19 21.16 22.17
N LYS A 191 1.10 19.86 21.97
CA LYS A 191 0.93 18.86 23.06
C LYS A 191 2.24 18.27 23.57
N GLY A 192 3.28 18.29 22.74
CA GLY A 192 4.51 17.52 22.98
C GLY A 192 4.32 16.04 22.69
N PHE A 193 5.30 15.24 23.04
CA PHE A 193 5.30 13.78 22.90
C PHE A 193 4.89 13.14 24.22
N SER A 194 3.64 12.68 24.32
CA SER A 194 3.07 12.17 25.56
C SER A 194 1.84 11.28 25.33
N GLY A 195 1.16 10.93 26.41
CA GLY A 195 -0.17 10.34 26.41
C GLY A 195 -0.25 8.84 26.64
N VAL A 196 0.88 8.18 26.86
CA VAL A 196 0.91 6.74 27.19
C VAL A 196 1.47 6.53 28.58
N PRO A 197 0.64 6.09 29.55
CA PRO A 197 1.07 5.89 30.93
C PRO A 197 2.29 4.97 31.05
N GLY A 198 3.27 5.38 31.83
CA GLY A 198 4.49 4.60 32.07
C GLY A 198 5.52 4.62 30.92
N LYS A 199 5.31 5.44 29.89
CA LYS A 199 6.30 5.70 28.83
C LYS A 199 6.90 7.07 28.98
N VAL A 200 8.05 7.28 28.31
CA VAL A 200 8.72 8.59 28.31
C VAL A 200 7.80 9.63 27.68
N GLU A 201 7.69 10.78 28.36
CA GLU A 201 6.96 11.94 27.89
C GLU A 201 7.90 13.15 27.78
N SER A 202 7.70 13.96 26.76
CA SER A 202 8.39 15.23 26.60
C SER A 202 7.40 16.37 26.44
N LYS A 203 7.69 17.48 27.12
CA LYS A 203 6.90 18.72 26.99
C LYS A 203 6.99 19.26 25.57
N PRO A 204 6.05 20.14 25.15
CA PRO A 204 6.16 20.84 23.89
C PRO A 204 7.53 21.47 23.65
N PRO A 205 8.09 21.35 22.43
CA PRO A 205 9.48 21.74 22.16
C PRO A 205 9.61 23.25 22.19
N LYS A 206 10.73 23.72 22.75
CA LYS A 206 11.09 25.15 22.78
C LYS A 206 12.18 25.48 21.76
N HIS A 207 12.95 24.50 21.35
CA HIS A 207 14.16 24.65 20.53
C HIS A 207 14.06 23.82 19.27
N PHE A 208 14.71 24.25 18.20
CA PHE A 208 14.71 23.62 16.88
C PHE A 208 15.15 22.14 16.94
N HIS A 209 16.28 21.85 17.59
CA HIS A 209 16.76 20.47 17.79
C HIS A 209 15.75 19.61 18.55
N SER A 210 15.11 20.20 19.58
CA SER A 210 14.09 19.48 20.36
C SER A 210 12.83 19.18 19.53
N ALA A 211 12.43 20.11 18.65
CA ALA A 211 11.30 19.92 17.76
C ALA A 211 11.56 18.79 16.75
N LEU A 212 12.72 18.81 16.09
CA LEU A 212 13.14 17.73 15.19
C LEU A 212 13.27 16.38 15.93
N GLY A 213 13.86 16.38 17.13
CA GLY A 213 13.97 15.18 17.97
C GLY A 213 12.61 14.59 18.38
N GLN A 214 11.63 15.44 18.67
CA GLN A 214 10.27 14.97 18.96
C GLN A 214 9.57 14.38 17.72
N VAL A 215 9.81 14.95 16.54
CA VAL A 215 9.33 14.37 15.28
C VAL A 215 9.92 12.98 15.07
N VAL A 216 11.22 12.80 15.28
CA VAL A 216 11.89 11.49 15.21
C VAL A 216 11.24 10.50 16.18
N ASN A 217 11.13 10.86 17.46
CA ASN A 217 10.55 10.00 18.48
C ASN A 217 9.09 9.64 18.17
N PHE A 218 8.31 10.60 17.66
CA PHE A 218 6.93 10.38 17.24
C PHE A 218 6.87 9.35 16.10
N ILE A 219 7.65 9.55 15.04
CA ILE A 219 7.66 8.65 13.89
C ILE A 219 8.14 7.25 14.30
N PHE A 220 9.22 7.13 15.08
CA PHE A 220 9.73 5.85 15.56
C PHE A 220 8.72 5.07 16.41
N THR A 221 7.89 5.77 17.13
CA THR A 221 6.87 5.15 17.98
C THR A 221 5.63 4.77 17.18
N ILE A 222 5.11 5.71 16.40
CA ILE A 222 3.84 5.52 15.68
C ILE A 222 3.96 4.51 14.52
N GLN A 223 5.17 4.34 13.93
CA GLN A 223 5.41 3.33 12.92
C GLN A 223 5.15 1.89 13.42
N GLY A 224 5.16 1.66 14.72
CA GLY A 224 4.77 0.39 15.34
C GLY A 224 3.27 0.15 15.39
N GLU A 225 2.45 1.18 15.15
CA GLU A 225 0.98 1.12 15.18
C GLU A 225 0.34 1.28 13.78
N VAL A 226 1.16 1.48 12.74
CA VAL A 226 0.74 1.69 11.35
C VAL A 226 1.46 0.70 10.43
N ALA A 227 0.73 0.03 9.55
CA ALA A 227 1.30 -0.97 8.65
C ALA A 227 2.22 -0.37 7.57
N GLY A 228 1.91 0.82 7.09
CA GLY A 228 2.63 1.50 6.00
C GLY A 228 3.28 2.81 6.45
N ALA A 229 2.95 3.86 5.75
CA ALA A 229 3.62 5.15 5.83
C ALA A 229 3.09 6.08 6.93
N VAL A 230 3.99 6.90 7.45
CA VAL A 230 3.72 8.00 8.39
C VAL A 230 4.13 9.32 7.74
N ALA A 231 3.26 10.32 7.76
CA ALA A 231 3.52 11.59 7.08
C ALA A 231 3.22 12.82 7.95
N PHE A 232 4.01 13.87 7.75
CA PHE A 232 3.73 15.22 8.23
C PHE A 232 3.65 16.19 7.05
N SER A 233 2.57 16.98 7.03
CA SER A 233 2.42 18.09 6.07
C SER A 233 2.88 19.42 6.69
N ASN A 234 3.13 20.43 5.83
CA ASN A 234 3.53 21.77 6.22
C ASN A 234 4.81 21.79 7.09
N PHE A 235 5.76 20.94 6.75
CA PHE A 235 6.91 20.63 7.60
C PHE A 235 7.84 21.84 7.77
N ASP A 236 8.16 22.52 6.69
CA ASP A 236 8.96 23.76 6.69
C ASP A 236 8.19 24.93 7.30
N THR A 237 6.89 25.11 6.95
CA THR A 237 6.04 26.18 7.53
C THR A 237 6.04 26.11 9.06
N LEU A 238 5.88 24.91 9.64
CA LEU A 238 5.70 24.75 11.09
C LEU A 238 6.99 24.74 11.88
N LEU A 239 8.12 24.39 11.25
CA LEU A 239 9.44 24.30 11.93
C LEU A 239 10.35 25.51 11.72
N ALA A 240 10.19 26.26 10.63
CA ALA A 240 11.01 27.42 10.34
C ALA A 240 11.03 28.49 11.47
N PRO A 241 9.92 28.78 12.17
CA PRO A 241 9.95 29.77 13.25
C PRO A 241 10.99 29.49 14.34
N PHE A 242 11.26 28.23 14.66
CA PHE A 242 12.26 27.88 15.66
C PHE A 242 13.65 28.42 15.34
N ILE A 243 13.99 28.62 14.05
CA ILE A 243 15.27 29.17 13.60
C ILE A 243 15.46 30.59 14.16
N ARG A 244 14.43 31.44 14.04
CA ARG A 244 14.44 32.81 14.58
C ARG A 244 14.41 32.83 16.08
N TYR A 245 13.55 32.04 16.72
CA TYR A 245 13.41 31.99 18.18
C TYR A 245 14.68 31.49 18.89
N ASP A 246 15.43 30.58 18.25
CA ASP A 246 16.72 30.10 18.75
C ASP A 246 17.92 30.94 18.27
N ASN A 247 17.68 31.96 17.42
CA ASN A 247 18.71 32.76 16.77
C ASN A 247 19.81 31.93 16.09
N LEU A 248 19.39 30.90 15.34
CA LEU A 248 20.29 29.96 14.69
C LEU A 248 20.91 30.56 13.42
N ASN A 249 22.22 30.33 13.24
CA ASN A 249 22.86 30.58 11.97
C ASN A 249 22.64 29.38 11.00
N TYR A 250 22.99 29.59 9.73
CA TYR A 250 22.82 28.59 8.67
C TYR A 250 23.45 27.23 8.97
N GLN A 251 24.69 27.24 9.50
CA GLN A 251 25.42 26.00 9.81
C GLN A 251 24.78 25.21 10.94
N GLN A 252 24.22 25.87 11.93
CA GLN A 252 23.49 25.24 13.03
C GLN A 252 22.20 24.62 12.55
N VAL A 253 21.47 25.29 11.64
CA VAL A 253 20.27 24.75 11.01
C VAL A 253 20.60 23.51 10.18
N LYS A 254 21.65 23.59 9.35
CA LYS A 254 22.11 22.47 8.51
C LYS A 254 22.51 21.27 9.37
N GLN A 255 23.27 21.50 10.45
CA GLN A 255 23.68 20.41 11.37
C GLN A 255 22.47 19.73 12.01
N ALA A 256 21.48 20.48 12.49
CA ALA A 256 20.27 19.92 13.08
C ALA A 256 19.46 19.08 12.06
N LEU A 257 19.36 19.57 10.83
CA LEU A 257 18.67 18.83 9.75
C LEU A 257 19.46 17.59 9.31
N GLN A 258 20.80 17.64 9.31
CA GLN A 258 21.64 16.47 9.05
C GLN A 258 21.41 15.39 10.12
N GLU A 259 21.42 15.75 11.40
CA GLU A 259 21.10 14.82 12.50
C GLU A 259 19.70 14.21 12.34
N PHE A 260 18.71 15.01 11.98
CA PHE A 260 17.36 14.53 11.69
C PHE A 260 17.35 13.51 10.54
N MET A 261 18.01 13.81 9.42
CA MET A 261 18.06 12.92 8.25
C MET A 261 18.76 11.60 8.55
N PHE A 262 19.86 11.61 9.29
CA PHE A 262 20.55 10.39 9.72
C PHE A 262 19.67 9.56 10.67
N ASN A 263 19.01 10.17 11.65
CA ASN A 263 18.09 9.47 12.54
C ASN A 263 16.94 8.82 11.75
N MET A 264 16.35 9.52 10.77
CA MET A 264 15.28 8.99 9.93
C MET A 264 15.74 7.90 8.95
N SER A 265 17.03 7.71 8.78
CA SER A 265 17.62 6.73 7.85
C SER A 265 18.08 5.44 8.52
N VAL A 266 17.98 5.31 9.86
CA VAL A 266 18.32 4.07 10.57
C VAL A 266 17.15 3.07 10.51
N SER A 267 17.50 1.78 10.50
CA SER A 267 16.52 0.69 10.37
C SER A 267 15.86 0.38 11.73
N THR A 268 14.92 1.20 12.15
CA THR A 268 14.21 1.10 13.44
C THR A 268 12.82 0.46 13.34
N ARG A 269 12.32 0.26 12.12
CA ARG A 269 11.02 -0.37 11.88
C ARG A 269 11.17 -1.89 11.77
N VAL A 270 10.10 -2.63 12.10
CA VAL A 270 10.03 -4.10 11.97
C VAL A 270 10.50 -4.56 10.59
N GLY A 271 11.15 -5.72 10.52
CA GLY A 271 11.71 -6.24 9.27
C GLY A 271 13.00 -5.56 8.84
N PHE A 272 13.71 -4.87 9.76
CA PHE A 272 14.92 -4.11 9.49
C PHE A 272 14.74 -3.02 8.44
N GLN A 273 13.58 -2.37 8.48
CA GLN A 273 13.21 -1.29 7.57
C GLN A 273 13.54 0.08 8.14
N ASN A 274 13.83 1.04 7.27
CA ASN A 274 13.82 2.44 7.65
C ASN A 274 12.37 2.90 7.89
N PRO A 275 12.14 3.92 8.73
CA PRO A 275 10.83 4.54 8.86
C PRO A 275 10.28 4.97 7.51
N PHE A 276 9.16 4.39 7.09
CA PHE A 276 8.52 4.77 5.85
C PHE A 276 7.77 6.09 6.05
N SER A 277 8.48 7.18 5.81
CA SER A 277 8.05 8.53 6.18
C SER A 277 8.00 9.48 4.98
N ASN A 278 7.11 10.47 5.06
CA ASN A 278 6.96 11.53 4.09
C ASN A 278 6.86 12.88 4.79
N ILE A 279 7.45 13.91 4.20
CA ILE A 279 7.28 15.31 4.60
C ILE A 279 6.81 16.13 3.41
N THR A 280 5.86 17.05 3.64
CA THR A 280 5.43 17.99 2.61
C THR A 280 6.01 19.36 2.90
N LEU A 281 6.60 19.98 1.89
CA LEU A 281 7.25 21.29 1.93
C LEU A 281 6.43 22.29 1.11
N ASP A 282 6.12 23.43 1.74
CA ASP A 282 5.29 24.49 1.15
C ASP A 282 6.12 25.54 0.43
N LEU A 283 7.36 25.79 0.86
CA LEU A 283 8.34 26.79 0.39
C LEU A 283 7.93 28.25 0.58
N LYS A 284 6.67 28.49 0.75
CA LYS A 284 6.05 29.72 1.23
C LYS A 284 5.11 29.37 2.36
N PRO A 285 4.82 30.32 3.29
CA PRO A 285 3.91 30.04 4.38
C PRO A 285 2.57 29.50 3.89
N SER A 286 2.21 28.28 4.34
CA SER A 286 0.97 27.64 3.94
C SER A 286 -0.24 28.54 4.20
N PRO A 287 -1.17 28.70 3.23
CA PRO A 287 -2.38 29.52 3.43
C PRO A 287 -3.18 29.15 4.69
N VAL A 288 -3.14 27.87 5.09
CA VAL A 288 -3.82 27.37 6.31
C VAL A 288 -3.21 27.94 7.56
N PHE A 289 -1.87 28.10 7.59
CA PHE A 289 -1.13 28.52 8.77
C PHE A 289 -0.65 29.97 8.73
N ALA A 290 -0.61 30.62 7.56
CA ALA A 290 -0.04 31.95 7.40
C ALA A 290 -0.56 32.99 8.41
N LYS A 291 -1.84 32.91 8.77
CA LYS A 291 -2.49 33.82 9.74
C LYS A 291 -2.59 33.24 11.16
N GLN A 292 -2.08 32.02 11.38
CA GLN A 292 -2.14 31.37 12.69
C GLN A 292 -0.93 31.79 13.53
N PRO A 293 -1.12 31.98 14.86
CA PRO A 293 -0.03 32.22 15.78
C PRO A 293 0.98 31.07 15.79
N VAL A 294 2.26 31.40 15.83
CA VAL A 294 3.35 30.41 15.97
C VAL A 294 3.27 29.73 17.32
N ILE A 295 3.62 28.44 17.37
CA ILE A 295 3.71 27.67 18.62
C ILE A 295 5.18 27.46 18.99
N ILE A 296 5.57 27.95 20.18
CA ILE A 296 6.86 27.68 20.80
C ILE A 296 6.64 27.23 22.26
N GLY A 297 7.15 26.06 22.61
CA GLY A 297 6.97 25.51 23.96
C GLY A 297 5.52 25.26 24.35
N GLY A 298 4.66 24.94 23.37
CA GLY A 298 3.21 24.73 23.56
C GLY A 298 2.42 26.01 23.79
N LYS A 299 3.00 27.18 23.55
CA LYS A 299 2.34 28.47 23.73
C LYS A 299 2.25 29.20 22.40
N LEU A 300 1.09 29.79 22.17
CA LEU A 300 0.86 30.70 21.04
C LEU A 300 1.67 31.98 21.23
N GLN A 301 2.39 32.38 20.18
CA GLN A 301 3.19 33.59 20.14
C GLN A 301 2.39 34.74 19.52
N LYS A 302 2.96 35.96 19.50
CA LYS A 302 2.34 37.13 18.86
C LYS A 302 2.47 37.06 17.33
N GLU A 303 3.60 36.59 16.86
CA GLU A 303 3.92 36.45 15.45
C GLU A 303 3.11 35.31 14.83
N THR A 304 2.80 35.45 13.55
CA THR A 304 2.11 34.43 12.74
C THR A 304 3.10 33.70 11.85
N TYR A 305 2.76 32.48 11.43
CA TYR A 305 3.61 31.68 10.54
C TYR A 305 3.94 32.40 9.22
N GLY A 306 3.07 33.33 8.76
CA GLY A 306 3.29 34.11 7.54
C GLY A 306 4.51 35.03 7.60
N GLU A 307 5.03 35.33 8.78
CA GLU A 307 6.17 36.25 8.99
C GLU A 307 7.54 35.55 8.90
N PHE A 308 7.57 34.22 8.60
CA PHE A 308 8.81 33.40 8.66
C PHE A 308 9.27 32.87 7.29
N GLU A 309 8.97 33.58 6.20
CA GLU A 309 9.36 33.16 4.84
C GLU A 309 10.89 33.07 4.69
N GLU A 310 11.66 33.97 5.30
CA GLU A 310 13.13 33.93 5.23
C GLU A 310 13.71 32.72 5.94
N GLU A 311 13.15 32.36 7.09
CA GLU A 311 13.55 31.13 7.81
C GLU A 311 13.17 29.87 7.05
N MET A 312 12.07 29.87 6.29
CA MET A 312 11.72 28.76 5.39
C MET A 312 12.74 28.61 4.26
N LYS A 313 13.28 29.70 3.71
CA LYS A 313 14.37 29.67 2.71
C LYS A 313 15.63 29.04 3.30
N ILE A 314 16.03 29.46 4.51
CA ILE A 314 17.17 28.89 5.25
C ILE A 314 16.96 27.39 5.48
N PHE A 315 15.78 27.01 5.98
CA PHE A 315 15.40 25.63 6.27
C PHE A 315 15.51 24.75 5.01
N ASN A 316 14.85 25.15 3.94
CA ASN A 316 14.79 24.34 2.70
C ASN A 316 16.16 24.26 2.00
N LYS A 317 16.92 25.35 1.96
CA LYS A 317 18.29 25.33 1.45
C LYS A 317 19.17 24.35 2.22
N ALA A 318 19.16 24.42 3.54
CA ALA A 318 19.95 23.54 4.40
C ALA A 318 19.52 22.08 4.26
N LEU A 319 18.21 21.80 4.22
CA LEU A 319 17.67 20.45 4.03
C LEU A 319 18.14 19.84 2.72
N TYR A 320 18.08 20.60 1.63
CA TYR A 320 18.47 20.09 0.31
C TYR A 320 19.99 19.96 0.11
N GLU A 321 20.80 20.75 0.81
CA GLU A 321 22.24 20.49 0.89
C GLU A 321 22.51 19.13 1.55
N VAL A 322 21.79 18.79 2.63
CA VAL A 322 21.93 17.47 3.29
C VAL A 322 21.49 16.33 2.35
N TYR A 323 20.39 16.49 1.61
CA TYR A 323 19.98 15.48 0.62
C TYR A 323 21.02 15.28 -0.47
N LEU A 324 21.67 16.35 -0.94
CA LEU A 324 22.66 16.31 -2.02
C LEU A 324 23.99 15.73 -1.58
N GLU A 325 24.37 15.92 -0.33
CA GLU A 325 25.57 15.33 0.29
C GLU A 325 25.42 13.81 0.47
N GLY A 326 24.24 13.36 0.91
CA GLY A 326 23.98 11.95 1.20
C GLY A 326 24.73 11.44 2.46
N ASP A 327 24.88 10.12 2.56
CA ASP A 327 25.63 9.48 3.63
C ASP A 327 27.15 9.54 3.39
N ALA A 328 27.94 8.99 4.30
CA ALA A 328 29.41 8.94 4.22
C ALA A 328 29.98 8.27 2.95
N LYS A 329 29.16 7.56 2.19
CA LYS A 329 29.50 6.95 0.90
C LYS A 329 28.83 7.61 -0.29
N GLY A 330 28.12 8.74 -0.06
CA GLY A 330 27.34 9.45 -1.07
C GLY A 330 26.04 8.74 -1.47
N ARG A 331 25.51 7.84 -0.62
CA ARG A 331 24.18 7.26 -0.82
C ARG A 331 23.11 8.29 -0.52
N VAL A 332 22.08 8.30 -1.37
CA VAL A 332 20.93 9.17 -1.18
C VAL A 332 20.10 8.77 0.05
N PHE A 333 19.61 9.74 0.79
CA PHE A 333 18.58 9.53 1.80
C PHE A 333 17.23 9.25 1.11
N THR A 334 16.73 8.04 1.25
CA THR A 334 15.48 7.61 0.59
C THR A 334 14.22 7.95 1.41
N PHE A 335 14.40 8.28 2.68
CA PHE A 335 13.37 8.75 3.62
C PHE A 335 13.93 9.85 4.52
N PRO A 336 13.05 10.78 4.95
CA PRO A 336 11.67 10.99 4.53
C PRO A 336 11.56 11.29 3.03
N ILE A 337 10.45 10.89 2.38
CA ILE A 337 10.19 11.27 0.98
C ILE A 337 9.68 12.71 0.97
N PRO A 338 10.33 13.66 0.29
CA PRO A 338 9.82 15.02 0.19
C PRO A 338 8.78 15.16 -0.91
N THR A 339 7.67 15.83 -0.60
CA THR A 339 6.68 16.30 -1.55
C THR A 339 6.70 17.81 -1.60
N ILE A 340 6.89 18.38 -2.80
CA ILE A 340 6.99 19.82 -3.03
C ILE A 340 5.66 20.33 -3.57
N ASN A 341 5.05 21.28 -2.88
CA ASN A 341 3.83 21.93 -3.31
C ASN A 341 4.15 23.00 -4.36
N ILE A 342 3.77 22.74 -5.61
CA ILE A 342 3.94 23.71 -6.72
C ILE A 342 2.65 24.49 -6.88
N THR A 343 2.64 25.69 -6.29
CA THR A 343 1.50 26.62 -6.31
C THR A 343 1.61 27.62 -7.46
N LYS A 344 0.53 28.39 -7.74
CA LYS A 344 0.51 29.41 -8.79
C LYS A 344 1.55 30.51 -8.58
N ASP A 345 1.87 30.81 -7.34
CA ASP A 345 2.86 31.80 -6.90
C ASP A 345 4.22 31.20 -6.53
N PHE A 346 4.49 29.98 -7.01
CA PHE A 346 5.73 29.26 -6.71
C PHE A 346 6.96 30.07 -7.08
N PRO A 347 7.97 30.22 -6.20
CA PRO A 347 9.13 31.10 -6.41
C PRO A 347 10.22 30.47 -7.29
N TRP A 348 9.94 30.27 -8.57
CA TRP A 348 10.82 29.57 -9.53
C TRP A 348 12.24 30.13 -9.62
N ASN A 349 12.43 31.42 -9.34
CA ASN A 349 13.72 32.11 -9.49
C ASN A 349 14.45 32.31 -8.14
N GLU A 350 13.91 31.76 -7.05
CA GLU A 350 14.55 31.87 -5.73
C GLU A 350 15.74 30.91 -5.61
N PRO A 351 16.99 31.39 -5.50
CA PRO A 351 18.18 30.54 -5.46
C PRO A 351 18.23 29.59 -4.27
N ALA A 352 17.57 29.94 -3.15
CA ALA A 352 17.51 29.09 -1.97
C ALA A 352 16.84 27.71 -2.26
N PHE A 353 16.05 27.62 -3.32
CA PHE A 353 15.31 26.41 -3.73
C PHE A 353 15.93 25.64 -4.88
N ASP A 354 17.08 26.08 -5.41
CA ASP A 354 17.77 25.41 -6.52
C ASP A 354 18.16 23.96 -6.15
N GLY A 355 18.53 23.72 -4.90
CA GLY A 355 18.84 22.38 -4.39
C GLY A 355 17.72 21.36 -4.55
N ILE A 356 16.44 21.79 -4.54
CA ILE A 356 15.26 20.94 -4.77
C ILE A 356 15.34 20.33 -6.17
N PHE A 357 15.59 21.16 -7.16
CA PHE A 357 15.64 20.74 -8.56
C PHE A 357 16.93 19.99 -8.87
N GLU A 358 18.03 20.34 -8.21
CA GLU A 358 19.30 19.60 -8.31
C GLU A 358 19.15 18.18 -7.72
N ALA A 359 18.54 18.02 -6.56
CA ALA A 359 18.27 16.70 -5.98
C ALA A 359 17.33 15.86 -6.84
N SER A 360 16.35 16.51 -7.52
CA SER A 360 15.48 15.83 -8.47
C SER A 360 16.23 15.41 -9.74
N ALA A 361 17.13 16.27 -10.24
CA ALA A 361 17.94 15.98 -11.41
C ALA A 361 18.95 14.85 -11.18
N LYS A 362 19.54 14.80 -9.98
CA LYS A 362 20.63 13.88 -9.61
C LYS A 362 20.11 12.52 -9.10
N TYR A 363 19.12 12.55 -8.21
CA TYR A 363 18.65 11.36 -7.48
C TYR A 363 17.18 11.02 -7.73
N GLY A 364 16.36 12.01 -8.15
CA GLY A 364 14.92 11.82 -8.29
C GLY A 364 14.18 11.70 -6.94
N THR A 365 14.63 12.38 -5.90
CA THR A 365 14.09 12.26 -4.54
C THR A 365 12.65 12.74 -4.43
N ASN A 366 12.30 13.84 -5.14
CA ASN A 366 11.08 14.60 -4.90
C ASN A 366 9.85 14.08 -5.64
N TYR A 367 8.70 14.25 -4.98
CA TYR A 367 7.40 14.36 -5.62
C TYR A 367 7.07 15.83 -5.83
N PHE A 368 6.50 16.16 -6.97
CA PHE A 368 5.93 17.49 -7.23
C PHE A 368 4.42 17.38 -7.24
N ALA A 369 3.74 18.16 -6.39
CA ALA A 369 2.29 18.25 -6.31
C ALA A 369 1.80 19.45 -7.12
N ASN A 370 0.83 19.22 -8.01
CA ASN A 370 0.31 20.22 -8.96
C ASN A 370 -0.85 21.01 -8.34
N TYR A 371 -0.57 22.19 -7.82
CA TYR A 371 -1.60 23.15 -7.38
C TYR A 371 -1.80 24.30 -8.37
N ILE A 372 -1.22 24.20 -9.58
CA ILE A 372 -1.38 25.22 -10.64
C ILE A 372 -2.64 24.96 -11.46
N ASN A 373 -2.79 23.75 -11.98
CA ASN A 373 -3.81 23.40 -12.98
C ASN A 373 -4.59 22.13 -12.63
N SER A 374 -4.43 21.58 -11.42
CA SER A 374 -5.24 20.45 -10.96
C SER A 374 -6.46 20.92 -10.15
N ASP A 375 -7.35 19.99 -9.83
CA ASP A 375 -8.48 20.21 -8.92
C ASP A 375 -8.08 20.22 -7.43
N MET A 376 -6.77 20.22 -7.12
CA MET A 376 -6.25 20.29 -5.77
C MET A 376 -6.20 21.73 -5.24
N ASP A 377 -6.67 21.94 -4.02
CA ASP A 377 -6.53 23.23 -3.31
C ASP A 377 -5.45 23.08 -2.21
N PRO A 378 -4.46 23.98 -2.14
CA PRO A 378 -3.40 23.92 -1.12
C PRO A 378 -3.91 23.97 0.32
N SER A 379 -5.10 24.55 0.56
CA SER A 379 -5.73 24.60 1.88
C SER A 379 -6.40 23.28 2.27
N ASP A 380 -6.78 22.44 1.32
CA ASP A 380 -7.64 21.28 1.52
C ASP A 380 -6.96 19.94 1.36
N VAL A 381 -5.84 19.87 0.62
CA VAL A 381 -5.19 18.60 0.29
C VAL A 381 -3.99 18.34 1.20
N ARG A 382 -3.91 17.11 1.70
CA ARG A 382 -2.72 16.58 2.37
C ARG A 382 -2.16 15.44 1.56
N SER A 383 -0.86 15.46 1.35
CA SER A 383 -0.14 14.41 0.63
C SER A 383 0.42 13.38 1.58
N MET A 384 0.37 12.11 1.16
CA MET A 384 0.99 10.98 1.85
C MET A 384 2.03 10.33 0.94
N CYS A 385 2.98 9.60 1.50
CA CYS A 385 4.06 8.95 0.76
C CYS A 385 3.59 7.97 -0.33
N CYS A 386 2.38 7.43 -0.23
CA CYS A 386 1.74 6.64 -1.28
C CYS A 386 0.97 7.52 -2.28
N ARG A 387 1.15 8.85 -2.26
CA ARG A 387 0.40 9.82 -3.08
C ARG A 387 -1.10 9.80 -2.80
N LEU A 388 -1.47 9.28 -1.64
CA LEU A 388 -2.85 9.32 -1.19
C LEU A 388 -3.24 10.78 -1.05
N ARG A 389 -4.17 11.20 -1.88
CA ARG A 389 -4.78 12.52 -1.86
C ARG A 389 -5.92 12.52 -0.87
N LEU A 390 -5.87 13.43 0.08
CA LEU A 390 -6.85 13.54 1.13
C LEU A 390 -7.55 14.89 0.97
N GLN A 391 -8.75 14.89 0.39
CA GLN A 391 -9.57 16.09 0.25
C GLN A 391 -10.28 16.39 1.56
N LEU A 392 -9.78 17.39 2.27
CA LEU A 392 -10.35 17.80 3.57
C LEU A 392 -11.77 18.33 3.45
N ASN A 393 -12.16 18.91 2.31
CA ASN A 393 -13.52 19.39 2.08
C ASN A 393 -14.58 18.30 2.22
N GLU A 394 -14.29 17.07 1.82
CA GLU A 394 -15.17 15.92 2.07
C GLU A 394 -15.33 15.66 3.59
N LEU A 395 -14.29 15.97 4.38
CA LEU A 395 -14.31 15.85 5.84
C LEU A 395 -15.02 17.02 6.50
N TYR A 396 -14.88 18.24 5.99
CA TYR A 396 -15.55 19.44 6.50
C TYR A 396 -17.06 19.42 6.24
N ASN A 397 -17.50 18.97 5.07
CA ASN A 397 -18.90 18.91 4.68
C ASN A 397 -19.74 17.93 5.53
N ARG A 398 -19.10 17.03 6.29
CA ARG A 398 -19.76 16.09 7.20
C ARG A 398 -20.07 16.64 8.60
N GLY A 399 -19.81 17.93 8.85
CA GLY A 399 -20.15 18.62 10.10
C GLY A 399 -19.21 18.32 11.28
N GLY A 400 -18.79 19.37 12.00
CA GLY A 400 -18.05 19.25 13.27
C GLY A 400 -16.57 19.52 13.24
N GLY A 401 -16.02 20.06 12.15
CA GLY A 401 -14.63 20.50 12.08
C GLY A 401 -14.49 21.98 12.45
N GLY A 402 -14.22 22.31 13.70
CA GLY A 402 -13.61 23.61 14.03
C GLY A 402 -12.22 23.71 13.41
N LEU A 403 -11.71 24.93 13.27
CA LEU A 403 -10.41 25.31 12.65
C LEU A 403 -9.18 24.53 13.17
N PHE A 404 -9.31 23.72 14.19
CA PHE A 404 -8.26 23.02 14.90
C PHE A 404 -8.45 21.49 14.84
N GLY A 405 -7.72 20.84 13.99
CA GLY A 405 -7.25 19.46 14.20
C GLY A 405 -8.06 18.32 13.59
N ALA A 406 -9.35 18.45 13.28
CA ALA A 406 -10.14 17.27 12.84
C ALA A 406 -9.89 16.85 11.38
N GLY A 407 -9.37 17.75 10.53
CA GLY A 407 -9.11 17.47 9.12
C GLY A 407 -7.69 17.00 8.80
N SER A 408 -6.72 17.26 9.67
CA SER A 408 -5.30 16.98 9.40
C SER A 408 -4.87 15.57 9.76
N LYS A 409 -5.59 14.87 10.65
CA LYS A 409 -5.31 13.50 11.10
C LYS A 409 -6.12 12.51 10.27
N THR A 410 -5.59 12.13 9.15
CA THR A 410 -6.27 11.30 8.16
C THR A 410 -5.31 10.30 7.53
N GLY A 411 -5.82 9.34 6.77
CA GLY A 411 -5.00 8.31 6.14
C GLY A 411 -5.86 7.29 5.41
N SER A 412 -5.40 6.06 5.33
CA SER A 412 -6.18 4.94 4.81
C SER A 412 -6.28 3.82 5.84
N ILE A 413 -7.49 3.34 6.09
CA ILE A 413 -7.75 2.19 6.98
C ILE A 413 -7.21 0.90 6.38
N GLY A 414 -7.27 0.79 5.05
CA GLY A 414 -6.82 -0.35 4.28
C GLY A 414 -6.94 -0.12 2.79
N VAL A 415 -6.21 -0.91 2.02
CA VAL A 415 -6.22 -0.89 0.55
C VAL A 415 -6.55 -2.27 0.01
N VAL A 416 -7.42 -2.31 -1.00
CA VAL A 416 -7.73 -3.51 -1.78
C VAL A 416 -7.50 -3.20 -3.25
N THR A 417 -6.70 -4.02 -3.92
CA THR A 417 -6.41 -3.88 -5.37
C THR A 417 -7.12 -4.95 -6.16
N VAL A 418 -8.05 -4.57 -7.03
CA VAL A 418 -8.83 -5.46 -7.90
C VAL A 418 -8.00 -5.94 -9.08
N ASN A 419 -8.05 -7.24 -9.38
CA ASN A 419 -7.36 -7.89 -10.51
C ASN A 419 -8.19 -7.72 -11.80
N LEU A 420 -7.98 -6.63 -12.54
CA LEU A 420 -8.70 -6.38 -13.79
C LEU A 420 -8.33 -7.32 -14.95
N PRO A 421 -7.05 -7.73 -15.16
CA PRO A 421 -6.69 -8.68 -16.20
C PRO A 421 -7.50 -9.96 -16.17
N ARG A 422 -7.73 -10.54 -14.98
CA ARG A 422 -8.57 -11.73 -14.81
C ARG A 422 -10.03 -11.45 -15.19
N ILE A 423 -10.56 -10.29 -14.78
CA ILE A 423 -11.93 -9.88 -15.16
C ILE A 423 -12.04 -9.76 -16.67
N GLY A 424 -11.07 -9.11 -17.33
CA GLY A 424 -11.02 -8.97 -18.79
C GLY A 424 -10.97 -10.33 -19.49
N TYR A 425 -10.10 -11.23 -19.04
CA TYR A 425 -9.94 -12.57 -19.61
C TYR A 425 -11.21 -13.44 -19.47
N LEU A 426 -11.91 -13.34 -18.34
CA LEU A 426 -13.09 -14.16 -18.04
C LEU A 426 -14.41 -13.55 -18.55
N SER A 427 -14.39 -12.39 -19.18
CA SER A 427 -15.59 -11.69 -19.65
C SER A 427 -15.70 -11.76 -21.17
N LYS A 428 -16.89 -12.08 -21.67
CA LYS A 428 -17.21 -12.11 -23.11
C LYS A 428 -17.96 -10.87 -23.56
N THR A 429 -18.65 -10.22 -22.63
CA THR A 429 -19.47 -9.03 -22.90
C THR A 429 -19.14 -7.92 -21.91
N LYS A 430 -19.40 -6.67 -22.31
CA LYS A 430 -19.27 -5.50 -21.44
C LYS A 430 -20.11 -5.62 -20.16
N LYS A 431 -21.31 -6.18 -20.28
CA LYS A 431 -22.21 -6.43 -19.13
C LYS A 431 -21.55 -7.37 -18.12
N GLU A 432 -21.04 -8.52 -18.58
CA GLU A 432 -20.32 -9.48 -17.72
C GLU A 432 -19.09 -8.87 -17.05
N PHE A 433 -18.36 -8.01 -17.77
CA PHE A 433 -17.20 -7.32 -17.21
C PHE A 433 -17.60 -6.46 -16.00
N PHE A 434 -18.61 -5.60 -16.16
CA PHE A 434 -19.06 -4.71 -15.06
C PHE A 434 -19.76 -5.46 -13.92
N GLU A 435 -20.45 -6.57 -14.21
CA GLU A 435 -21.04 -7.44 -13.18
C GLU A 435 -19.92 -8.07 -12.31
N LYS A 436 -18.87 -8.62 -12.93
CA LYS A 436 -17.72 -9.20 -12.21
C LYS A 436 -16.95 -8.13 -11.43
N LEU A 437 -16.67 -6.98 -12.04
CA LEU A 437 -16.02 -5.84 -11.38
C LEU A 437 -16.85 -5.38 -10.18
N GLY A 438 -18.15 -5.22 -10.36
CA GLY A 438 -19.07 -4.83 -9.31
C GLY A 438 -19.03 -5.78 -8.11
N LYS A 439 -19.06 -7.09 -8.36
CA LYS A 439 -18.95 -8.11 -7.30
C LYS A 439 -17.60 -8.04 -6.55
N MET A 440 -16.50 -7.84 -7.27
CA MET A 440 -15.19 -7.72 -6.60
C MET A 440 -15.08 -6.45 -5.77
N MET A 441 -15.70 -5.35 -6.22
CA MET A 441 -15.75 -4.12 -5.44
C MET A 441 -16.63 -4.26 -4.19
N ASP A 442 -17.75 -4.97 -4.25
CA ASP A 442 -18.61 -5.22 -3.09
C ASP A 442 -17.87 -6.05 -2.02
N LEU A 443 -17.13 -7.08 -2.41
CA LEU A 443 -16.28 -7.84 -1.50
C LEU A 443 -15.11 -6.99 -0.93
N ALA A 444 -14.55 -6.09 -1.75
CA ALA A 444 -13.50 -5.18 -1.31
C ALA A 444 -14.03 -4.19 -0.25
N GLU A 445 -15.20 -3.61 -0.48
CA GLU A 445 -15.91 -2.75 0.47
C GLU A 445 -16.15 -3.48 1.79
N GLU A 446 -16.79 -4.66 1.75
CA GLU A 446 -17.06 -5.48 2.94
C GLU A 446 -15.77 -5.76 3.73
N SER A 447 -14.66 -6.10 3.05
CA SER A 447 -13.38 -6.36 3.69
C SER A 447 -12.83 -5.13 4.42
N LEU A 448 -12.99 -3.93 3.86
CA LEU A 448 -12.52 -2.67 4.43
C LEU A 448 -13.37 -2.25 5.64
N GLU A 449 -14.70 -2.49 5.61
CA GLU A 449 -15.57 -2.23 6.75
C GLU A 449 -15.31 -3.22 7.90
N ILE A 450 -15.06 -4.49 7.61
CA ILE A 450 -14.62 -5.47 8.61
C ILE A 450 -13.28 -5.03 9.22
N LYS A 451 -12.33 -4.59 8.39
CA LYS A 451 -11.04 -4.08 8.87
C LYS A 451 -11.23 -2.86 9.78
N ARG A 452 -12.05 -1.90 9.38
CA ARG A 452 -12.37 -0.71 10.19
C ARG A 452 -12.90 -1.09 11.57
N LYS A 453 -13.94 -1.92 11.62
CA LYS A 453 -14.54 -2.40 12.87
C LYS A 453 -13.52 -3.13 13.76
N THR A 454 -12.67 -3.93 13.15
CA THR A 454 -11.63 -4.70 13.87
C THR A 454 -10.59 -3.77 14.49
N ILE A 455 -10.07 -2.80 13.72
CA ILE A 455 -9.07 -1.84 14.20
C ILE A 455 -9.66 -0.92 15.27
N GLU A 456 -10.90 -0.42 15.10
CA GLU A 456 -11.60 0.36 16.13
C GLU A 456 -11.77 -0.43 17.44
N ASN A 457 -12.09 -1.73 17.36
CA ASN A 457 -12.16 -2.58 18.54
C ASN A 457 -10.79 -2.77 19.22
N PHE A 458 -9.72 -2.89 18.45
CA PHE A 458 -8.37 -3.06 18.99
C PHE A 458 -7.84 -1.78 19.64
N ILE A 459 -8.12 -0.59 19.08
CA ILE A 459 -7.72 0.68 19.69
C ILE A 459 -8.48 0.93 21.00
N GLU A 460 -9.77 0.57 21.07
CA GLU A 460 -10.53 0.64 22.33
C GLU A 460 -9.94 -0.28 23.41
N LYS A 461 -9.44 -1.44 23.03
CA LYS A 461 -8.73 -2.37 23.94
C LYS A 461 -7.32 -1.90 24.31
N GLY A 462 -6.83 -0.81 23.72
CA GLY A 462 -5.51 -0.24 24.02
C GLY A 462 -4.35 -0.82 23.23
N LEU A 463 -4.60 -1.55 22.11
CA LEU A 463 -3.53 -2.13 21.29
C LEU A 463 -2.67 -1.08 20.61
N TYR A 464 -3.23 0.11 20.32
CA TYR A 464 -2.55 1.24 19.69
C TYR A 464 -2.55 2.45 20.64
N PRO A 465 -1.68 2.45 21.67
CA PRO A 465 -1.78 3.43 22.76
C PRO A 465 -1.51 4.87 22.32
N TYR A 466 -0.55 5.10 21.41
CA TYR A 466 -0.24 6.45 20.90
C TYR A 466 -1.31 6.94 19.92
N SER A 467 -1.75 6.12 18.98
CA SER A 467 -2.87 6.47 18.09
C SER A 467 -4.13 6.79 18.89
N ARG A 468 -4.41 6.03 19.96
CA ARG A 468 -5.54 6.29 20.87
C ARG A 468 -5.47 7.67 21.50
N PHE A 469 -4.29 8.12 21.90
CA PHE A 469 -4.10 9.45 22.48
C PHE A 469 -4.25 10.54 21.41
N TYR A 470 -3.48 10.48 20.34
CA TYR A 470 -3.45 11.53 19.32
C TYR A 470 -4.71 11.62 18.46
N LEU A 471 -5.52 10.57 18.36
CA LEU A 471 -6.80 10.55 17.65
C LEU A 471 -8.03 10.73 18.59
N SER A 472 -7.80 10.99 19.87
CA SER A 472 -8.89 11.13 20.85
C SER A 472 -9.86 12.28 20.54
N ASP A 473 -9.39 13.34 19.90
CA ASP A 473 -10.20 14.45 19.41
C ASP A 473 -11.11 14.03 18.24
N ILE A 474 -10.60 13.22 17.30
CA ILE A 474 -11.41 12.64 16.23
C ILE A 474 -12.50 11.74 16.80
N LYS A 475 -12.15 10.87 17.77
CA LYS A 475 -13.13 10.02 18.47
C LYS A 475 -14.25 10.83 19.11
N LYS A 476 -13.91 11.92 19.79
CA LYS A 476 -14.89 12.82 20.42
C LYS A 476 -15.78 13.52 19.40
N ALA A 477 -15.20 13.96 18.26
CA ALA A 477 -15.93 14.72 17.25
C ALA A 477 -16.79 13.83 16.34
N ARG A 478 -16.37 12.59 16.06
CA ARG A 478 -16.93 11.74 14.99
C ARG A 478 -17.30 10.31 15.41
N GLY A 479 -17.11 9.95 16.66
CA GLY A 479 -17.49 8.63 17.19
C GLY A 479 -16.50 7.49 16.96
N GLY A 480 -15.52 7.66 16.07
CA GLY A 480 -14.44 6.67 15.78
C GLY A 480 -13.08 7.32 15.76
N TYR A 481 -12.03 6.61 16.20
CA TYR A 481 -10.65 7.11 16.14
C TYR A 481 -10.18 7.29 14.70
N TYR A 482 -10.51 6.33 13.84
CA TYR A 482 -10.15 6.33 12.42
C TYR A 482 -11.30 6.79 11.50
N ALA A 483 -12.24 7.59 12.03
CA ALA A 483 -13.37 8.12 11.26
C ALA A 483 -12.93 9.00 10.07
N ASN A 484 -11.75 9.61 10.14
CA ASN A 484 -11.16 10.41 9.06
C ASN A 484 -10.30 9.58 8.09
N HIS A 485 -10.17 8.25 8.28
CA HIS A 485 -9.38 7.41 7.39
C HIS A 485 -10.23 6.83 6.27
N PHE A 486 -9.74 6.98 5.05
CA PHE A 486 -10.41 6.47 3.85
C PHE A 486 -10.33 4.94 3.79
N ALA A 487 -11.38 4.32 3.28
CA ALA A 487 -11.35 2.96 2.76
C ALA A 487 -10.94 3.04 1.29
N THR A 488 -9.79 2.46 0.93
CA THR A 488 -9.17 2.67 -0.38
C THR A 488 -9.35 1.43 -1.26
N ILE A 489 -9.93 1.64 -2.45
CA ILE A 489 -9.99 0.61 -3.48
C ILE A 489 -9.13 1.06 -4.66
N GLY A 490 -8.32 0.16 -5.18
CA GLY A 490 -7.49 0.37 -6.34
C GLY A 490 -7.64 -0.75 -7.37
N LEU A 491 -6.88 -0.68 -8.44
CA LEU A 491 -6.89 -1.65 -9.53
C LEU A 491 -5.48 -1.91 -10.05
N ILE A 492 -5.27 -3.05 -10.69
CA ILE A 492 -4.03 -3.40 -11.37
C ILE A 492 -4.29 -3.88 -12.77
N GLY A 493 -3.34 -3.66 -13.70
CA GLY A 493 -3.31 -4.30 -15.00
C GLY A 493 -4.42 -3.88 -15.95
N MET A 494 -4.83 -2.60 -15.95
CA MET A 494 -5.87 -2.14 -16.88
C MET A 494 -5.46 -2.38 -18.33
N ASN A 495 -4.17 -2.16 -18.68
CA ASN A 495 -3.68 -2.46 -20.02
C ASN A 495 -3.86 -3.93 -20.40
N GLU A 496 -3.44 -4.85 -19.53
CA GLU A 496 -3.56 -6.29 -19.77
C GLU A 496 -5.03 -6.73 -19.75
N SER A 497 -5.88 -6.06 -18.95
CA SER A 497 -7.34 -6.29 -18.99
C SER A 497 -7.93 -5.98 -20.36
N LEU A 498 -7.55 -4.87 -20.95
CA LEU A 498 -7.98 -4.46 -22.29
C LEU A 498 -7.49 -5.44 -23.38
N LEU A 499 -6.20 -5.83 -23.32
CA LEU A 499 -5.64 -6.82 -24.25
C LEU A 499 -6.39 -8.16 -24.20
N ASN A 500 -6.76 -8.62 -23.00
CA ASN A 500 -7.50 -9.85 -22.80
C ASN A 500 -9.00 -9.74 -23.20
N PHE A 501 -9.61 -8.56 -23.04
CA PHE A 501 -11.05 -8.38 -23.24
C PHE A 501 -11.42 -7.88 -24.64
N ILE A 502 -10.73 -6.84 -25.14
CA ILE A 502 -11.06 -6.21 -26.42
C ILE A 502 -9.95 -6.31 -27.48
N GLY A 503 -8.78 -6.88 -27.13
CA GLY A 503 -7.64 -7.06 -28.02
C GLY A 503 -6.85 -5.77 -28.31
N GLU A 504 -7.09 -4.69 -27.57
CA GLU A 504 -6.45 -3.40 -27.76
C GLU A 504 -5.73 -2.95 -26.49
N ASN A 505 -4.70 -2.10 -26.60
CA ASN A 505 -3.98 -1.55 -25.46
C ASN A 505 -4.63 -0.26 -24.93
N ILE A 506 -4.16 0.21 -23.77
CA ILE A 506 -4.70 1.41 -23.10
C ILE A 506 -4.46 2.71 -23.86
N ALA A 507 -3.46 2.78 -24.74
CA ALA A 507 -3.16 3.97 -25.55
C ALA A 507 -4.10 4.11 -26.77
N SER A 508 -4.77 3.02 -27.18
CA SER A 508 -5.75 3.10 -28.26
C SER A 508 -6.98 3.93 -27.84
N ARG A 509 -7.62 4.58 -28.81
CA ARG A 509 -8.85 5.36 -28.52
C ARG A 509 -9.94 4.52 -27.86
N ARG A 510 -10.14 3.29 -28.31
CA ARG A 510 -11.15 2.38 -27.77
C ARG A 510 -10.75 1.89 -26.36
N GLY A 511 -9.47 1.55 -26.16
CA GLY A 511 -8.94 1.14 -24.86
C GLY A 511 -9.03 2.28 -23.84
N ARG A 512 -8.65 3.50 -24.20
CA ARG A 512 -8.76 4.68 -23.34
C ARG A 512 -10.21 4.98 -22.96
N ASN A 513 -11.14 5.00 -23.92
CA ASN A 513 -12.56 5.24 -23.64
C ASN A 513 -13.13 4.18 -22.69
N PHE A 514 -12.81 2.91 -22.91
CA PHE A 514 -13.27 1.85 -22.01
C PHE A 514 -12.64 1.97 -20.61
N THR A 515 -11.39 2.38 -20.53
CA THR A 515 -10.74 2.66 -19.23
C THR A 515 -11.48 3.76 -18.46
N LEU A 516 -11.85 4.86 -19.12
CA LEU A 516 -12.64 5.93 -18.49
C LEU A 516 -13.99 5.43 -17.98
N GLU A 517 -14.68 4.59 -18.74
CA GLU A 517 -15.94 3.98 -18.30
C GLU A 517 -15.75 3.08 -17.07
N VAL A 518 -14.64 2.32 -17.00
CA VAL A 518 -14.30 1.48 -15.84
C VAL A 518 -14.06 2.36 -14.61
N LEU A 519 -13.23 3.40 -14.74
CA LEU A 519 -12.93 4.32 -13.64
C LEU A 519 -14.18 5.07 -13.14
N ASP A 520 -15.04 5.54 -14.06
CA ASP A 520 -16.30 6.20 -13.71
C ASP A 520 -17.27 5.24 -13.01
N PHE A 521 -17.35 3.98 -13.46
CA PHE A 521 -18.14 2.94 -12.78
C PHE A 521 -17.63 2.71 -11.35
N MET A 522 -16.32 2.56 -11.17
CA MET A 522 -15.72 2.38 -9.84
C MET A 522 -16.03 3.57 -8.93
N ARG A 523 -15.85 4.81 -9.42
CA ARG A 523 -16.16 6.02 -8.65
C ARG A 523 -17.63 6.08 -8.23
N LYS A 524 -18.58 5.76 -9.13
CA LYS A 524 -20.02 5.71 -8.80
C LYS A 524 -20.31 4.71 -7.68
N LYS A 525 -19.67 3.54 -7.71
CA LYS A 525 -19.82 2.56 -6.63
C LYS A 525 -19.26 3.06 -5.29
N LEU A 526 -18.11 3.76 -5.29
CA LEU A 526 -17.56 4.34 -4.07
C LEU A 526 -18.50 5.38 -3.44
N VAL A 527 -19.12 6.23 -4.26
CA VAL A 527 -20.16 7.18 -3.76
C VAL A 527 -21.30 6.43 -3.09
N LYS A 528 -21.79 5.37 -3.73
CA LYS A 528 -22.85 4.52 -3.14
C LYS A 528 -22.39 3.92 -1.79
N TYR A 529 -21.19 3.40 -1.70
CA TYR A 529 -20.66 2.85 -0.44
C TYR A 529 -20.57 3.93 0.66
N GLN A 530 -20.18 5.15 0.31
CA GLN A 530 -20.18 6.28 1.25
C GLN A 530 -21.58 6.59 1.80
N GLU A 531 -22.61 6.54 0.93
CA GLU A 531 -24.01 6.76 1.31
C GLU A 531 -24.53 5.63 2.22
N GLU A 532 -24.18 4.38 1.92
CA GLU A 532 -24.66 3.20 2.65
C GLU A 532 -23.97 3.03 4.02
N THR A 533 -22.66 3.27 4.10
CA THR A 533 -21.87 3.01 5.32
C THR A 533 -21.68 4.24 6.21
N GLY A 534 -21.81 5.44 5.66
CA GLY A 534 -21.43 6.68 6.32
C GLY A 534 -19.92 6.90 6.43
N ASN A 535 -19.09 5.99 5.93
CA ASN A 535 -17.63 6.10 5.90
C ASN A 535 -17.13 6.75 4.60
N ILE A 536 -15.85 7.10 4.55
CA ILE A 536 -15.23 7.75 3.39
C ILE A 536 -14.45 6.72 2.57
N TYR A 537 -14.61 6.82 1.25
CA TYR A 537 -13.95 5.94 0.28
C TYR A 537 -13.21 6.73 -0.78
N ASN A 538 -12.13 6.17 -1.29
CA ASN A 538 -11.44 6.74 -2.44
C ASN A 538 -10.95 5.68 -3.41
N LEU A 539 -10.72 6.10 -4.67
CA LEU A 539 -10.10 5.33 -5.72
C LEU A 539 -8.64 5.75 -5.84
N GLU A 540 -7.72 4.81 -5.68
CA GLU A 540 -6.28 5.07 -5.77
C GLU A 540 -5.65 4.36 -6.97
N GLN A 541 -4.73 5.03 -7.62
CA GLN A 541 -3.79 4.40 -8.55
C GLN A 541 -2.74 3.64 -7.73
N THR A 542 -3.12 2.46 -7.21
CA THR A 542 -2.37 1.74 -6.17
C THR A 542 -0.93 1.46 -6.60
N PRO A 543 0.07 1.79 -5.78
CA PRO A 543 1.45 1.35 -6.02
C PRO A 543 1.53 -0.16 -5.76
N ALA A 544 1.69 -0.93 -6.82
CA ALA A 544 1.66 -2.38 -6.75
C ALA A 544 3.07 -2.96 -6.89
N GLU A 545 3.82 -3.04 -5.77
CA GLU A 545 5.16 -3.62 -5.77
C GLU A 545 5.12 -5.15 -5.93
N SER A 546 4.66 -5.86 -4.91
CA SER A 546 4.51 -7.32 -4.96
C SER A 546 3.23 -7.78 -5.66
N THR A 547 2.17 -6.99 -5.57
CA THR A 547 0.84 -7.31 -6.08
C THR A 547 0.85 -7.58 -7.58
N SER A 548 1.61 -6.80 -8.36
CA SER A 548 1.71 -6.95 -9.82
C SER A 548 2.30 -8.31 -10.21
N TYR A 549 3.33 -8.76 -9.51
CA TYR A 549 3.99 -10.04 -9.75
C TYR A 549 3.16 -11.21 -9.21
N ARG A 550 2.69 -11.11 -7.95
CA ARG A 550 1.87 -12.15 -7.31
C ARG A 550 0.61 -12.49 -8.11
N LEU A 551 -0.16 -11.50 -8.55
CA LEU A 551 -1.40 -11.74 -9.27
C LEU A 551 -1.14 -12.30 -10.67
N ALA A 552 -0.10 -11.83 -11.37
CA ALA A 552 0.28 -12.34 -12.67
C ALA A 552 0.75 -13.81 -12.61
N LEU A 553 1.52 -14.19 -11.58
CA LEU A 553 1.92 -15.59 -11.35
C LEU A 553 0.70 -16.49 -11.15
N LYS A 554 -0.21 -16.13 -10.24
CA LYS A 554 -1.43 -16.89 -9.97
C LYS A 554 -2.33 -17.02 -11.20
N ASP A 555 -2.41 -15.98 -12.00
CA ASP A 555 -3.19 -16.00 -13.23
C ASP A 555 -2.55 -16.87 -14.30
N LYS A 556 -1.23 -16.83 -14.47
CA LYS A 556 -0.51 -17.71 -15.42
C LYS A 556 -0.62 -19.19 -15.04
N GLU A 557 -0.57 -19.49 -13.75
CA GLU A 557 -0.75 -20.86 -13.26
C GLU A 557 -2.17 -21.38 -13.59
N LYS A 558 -3.19 -20.56 -13.33
CA LYS A 558 -4.61 -20.96 -13.50
C LYS A 558 -5.09 -20.83 -14.94
N TYR A 559 -4.59 -19.85 -15.67
CA TYR A 559 -5.00 -19.48 -17.04
C TYR A 559 -3.75 -19.29 -17.92
N PRO A 560 -3.14 -20.37 -18.46
CA PRO A 560 -1.88 -20.27 -19.20
C PRO A 560 -1.89 -19.29 -20.38
N ASN A 561 -3.07 -19.05 -20.97
CA ASN A 561 -3.25 -18.18 -22.14
C ASN A 561 -3.56 -16.73 -21.80
N ILE A 562 -3.70 -16.36 -20.52
CA ILE A 562 -3.93 -14.97 -20.12
C ILE A 562 -2.76 -14.09 -20.54
N ILE A 563 -3.05 -12.91 -21.08
CA ILE A 563 -2.02 -11.94 -21.48
C ILE A 563 -1.50 -11.21 -20.24
N THR A 564 -0.19 -11.17 -20.08
CA THR A 564 0.54 -10.45 -19.03
C THR A 564 1.67 -9.66 -19.69
N ALA A 565 2.19 -8.65 -18.99
CA ALA A 565 3.50 -8.08 -19.29
C ALA A 565 4.60 -9.02 -18.81
N GLY A 566 5.87 -8.72 -19.17
CA GLY A 566 7.03 -9.53 -18.81
C GLY A 566 7.17 -10.78 -19.66
N THR A 567 7.86 -11.78 -19.10
CA THR A 567 8.13 -13.05 -19.76
C THR A 567 7.21 -14.16 -19.23
N LYS A 568 7.20 -15.33 -19.91
CA LYS A 568 6.46 -16.50 -19.40
C LYS A 568 6.94 -16.95 -18.01
N LYS A 569 8.22 -16.76 -17.68
CA LYS A 569 8.80 -17.16 -16.39
C LYS A 569 8.64 -16.09 -15.32
N ILE A 570 8.68 -14.84 -15.72
CA ILE A 570 8.59 -13.68 -14.83
C ILE A 570 7.48 -12.74 -15.38
N PRO A 571 6.21 -13.13 -15.23
CA PRO A 571 5.09 -12.28 -15.64
C PRO A 571 4.86 -11.18 -14.59
N TYR A 572 4.34 -10.03 -15.03
CA TYR A 572 3.83 -8.99 -14.12
C TYR A 572 2.64 -8.28 -14.78
N TYR A 573 1.92 -7.48 -13.99
CA TYR A 573 0.88 -6.60 -14.50
C TYR A 573 1.31 -5.15 -14.41
N THR A 574 0.98 -4.38 -15.43
CA THR A 574 1.20 -2.93 -15.44
C THR A 574 0.48 -2.27 -14.27
N ASN A 575 1.14 -1.32 -13.61
CA ASN A 575 0.56 -0.60 -12.49
C ASN A 575 -0.76 0.09 -12.88
N SER A 576 -1.82 -0.24 -12.17
CA SER A 576 -3.13 0.40 -12.24
C SER A 576 -3.59 0.64 -13.70
N SER A 577 -3.84 1.90 -14.10
CA SER A 577 -4.15 2.32 -15.47
C SER A 577 -3.01 3.07 -16.15
N GLN A 578 -1.77 2.80 -15.75
CA GLN A 578 -0.61 3.39 -16.40
C GLN A 578 -0.36 2.80 -17.79
N LEU A 579 0.39 3.54 -18.63
CA LEU A 579 0.95 2.99 -19.85
C LEU A 579 1.96 1.89 -19.52
N PRO A 580 2.09 0.86 -20.38
CA PRO A 580 3.22 -0.06 -20.29
C PRO A 580 4.54 0.71 -20.30
N VAL A 581 5.48 0.30 -19.48
CA VAL A 581 6.77 1.00 -19.27
C VAL A 581 7.64 1.09 -20.53
N ASN A 582 7.34 0.28 -21.54
CA ASN A 582 8.03 0.24 -22.84
C ASN A 582 7.24 0.91 -23.98
N TYR A 583 6.15 1.61 -23.69
CA TYR A 583 5.26 2.16 -24.72
C TYR A 583 5.92 3.31 -25.51
N THR A 584 6.39 4.34 -24.83
CA THR A 584 6.96 5.53 -25.48
C THR A 584 8.18 6.08 -24.74
N ASP A 585 9.07 6.78 -25.48
CA ASP A 585 10.18 7.57 -24.94
C ASP A 585 9.90 9.09 -24.97
N ASP A 586 8.67 9.48 -25.35
CA ASP A 586 8.22 10.88 -25.40
C ASP A 586 7.36 11.21 -24.16
N ILE A 587 7.85 12.14 -23.34
CA ILE A 587 7.18 12.59 -22.11
C ILE A 587 5.79 13.18 -22.41
N PHE A 588 5.68 14.02 -23.45
CA PHE A 588 4.41 14.70 -23.74
C PHE A 588 3.37 13.78 -24.37
N GLU A 589 3.80 12.76 -25.12
CA GLU A 589 2.89 11.71 -25.56
C GLU A 589 2.34 10.93 -24.37
N ALA A 590 3.22 10.53 -23.42
CA ALA A 590 2.80 9.84 -22.19
C ALA A 590 1.83 10.70 -21.37
N LEU A 591 2.14 11.99 -21.18
CA LEU A 591 1.28 12.93 -20.46
C LEU A 591 -0.10 13.05 -21.10
N LYS A 592 -0.18 13.27 -22.41
CA LYS A 592 -1.46 13.37 -23.15
C LYS A 592 -2.34 12.13 -23.00
N LEU A 593 -1.73 10.95 -22.96
CA LEU A 593 -2.45 9.70 -22.84
C LEU A 593 -2.89 9.41 -21.40
N GLN A 594 -2.16 9.93 -20.40
CA GLN A 594 -2.39 9.61 -18.98
C GLN A 594 -3.15 10.69 -18.22
N ASP A 595 -3.15 11.94 -18.65
CA ASP A 595 -3.67 13.07 -17.90
C ASP A 595 -5.13 12.85 -17.44
N GLU A 596 -6.04 12.66 -18.38
CA GLU A 596 -7.47 12.43 -18.08
C GLU A 596 -7.71 11.19 -17.23
N LEU A 597 -6.92 10.12 -17.43
CA LEU A 597 -7.03 8.89 -16.64
C LEU A 597 -6.57 9.10 -15.19
N THR A 598 -5.47 9.82 -14.99
CA THR A 598 -4.92 10.10 -13.66
C THR A 598 -5.81 11.04 -12.84
N CYS A 599 -6.54 11.95 -13.50
CA CYS A 599 -7.50 12.84 -12.84
C CYS A 599 -8.75 12.12 -12.31
N LYS A 600 -9.04 10.90 -12.79
CA LYS A 600 -10.17 10.09 -12.27
C LYS A 600 -9.93 9.53 -10.85
N TYR A 601 -8.70 9.51 -10.38
CA TYR A 601 -8.36 8.98 -9.05
C TYR A 601 -8.44 10.07 -7.97
N ASN A 602 -9.44 9.98 -7.11
CA ASN A 602 -9.57 10.89 -5.98
C ASN A 602 -8.77 10.46 -4.73
N GLY A 603 -8.22 9.24 -4.74
CA GLY A 603 -7.34 8.73 -3.67
C GLY A 603 -5.85 8.90 -3.94
N GLY A 604 -5.49 9.44 -5.11
CA GLY A 604 -4.11 9.69 -5.50
C GLY A 604 -3.66 8.94 -6.73
N SER A 605 -2.85 9.63 -7.52
CA SER A 605 -2.20 9.09 -8.72
C SER A 605 -0.89 9.84 -8.97
N VAL A 606 0.04 9.23 -9.69
CA VAL A 606 1.31 9.86 -10.06
C VAL A 606 1.79 9.33 -11.39
N LEU A 607 2.42 10.20 -12.17
CA LEU A 607 3.20 9.80 -13.31
C LEU A 607 4.69 9.86 -12.98
N HIS A 608 5.36 8.70 -13.04
CA HIS A 608 6.81 8.60 -12.90
C HIS A 608 7.47 8.78 -14.24
N LEU A 609 8.31 9.81 -14.35
CA LEU A 609 9.11 10.05 -15.54
C LEU A 609 10.47 9.39 -15.36
N PHE A 610 10.62 8.17 -15.90
CA PHE A 610 11.87 7.41 -15.83
C PHE A 610 12.87 7.95 -16.85
N LEU A 611 13.98 8.49 -16.33
CA LEU A 611 15.07 9.05 -17.11
C LEU A 611 16.28 8.12 -17.04
N GLY A 612 16.98 7.90 -18.13
CA GLY A 612 18.14 7.00 -18.14
C GLY A 612 19.34 7.54 -17.38
N GLU A 613 19.43 8.85 -17.28
CA GLU A 613 20.58 9.53 -16.69
C GLU A 613 20.16 10.83 -15.98
N ARG A 614 21.10 11.43 -15.28
CA ARG A 614 20.94 12.74 -14.64
C ARG A 614 20.58 13.81 -15.66
N VAL A 615 19.69 14.73 -15.31
CA VAL A 615 19.47 15.97 -16.05
C VAL A 615 20.58 16.97 -15.70
N SER A 616 21.39 17.33 -16.68
CA SER A 616 22.60 18.13 -16.45
C SER A 616 22.34 19.58 -16.02
N ASP A 617 21.18 20.14 -16.35
CA ASP A 617 20.83 21.55 -16.11
C ASP A 617 19.58 21.69 -15.24
N ILE A 618 19.72 22.38 -14.09
CA ILE A 618 18.64 22.66 -13.14
C ILE A 618 17.52 23.46 -13.81
N GLN A 619 17.86 24.42 -14.69
CA GLN A 619 16.83 25.22 -15.37
C GLN A 619 15.96 24.37 -16.30
N THR A 620 16.53 23.34 -16.91
CA THR A 620 15.76 22.34 -17.68
C THR A 620 14.76 21.62 -16.80
N VAL A 621 15.13 21.22 -15.58
CA VAL A 621 14.22 20.58 -14.61
C VAL A 621 13.09 21.53 -14.21
N LYS A 622 13.42 22.78 -13.83
CA LYS A 622 12.43 23.82 -13.49
C LYS A 622 11.44 24.04 -14.63
N ASN A 623 11.95 24.23 -15.84
CA ASN A 623 11.14 24.45 -17.04
C ASN A 623 10.24 23.25 -17.38
N LEU A 624 10.75 22.03 -17.19
CA LEU A 624 9.97 20.81 -17.44
C LEU A 624 8.80 20.70 -16.46
N VAL A 625 9.06 20.81 -15.16
CA VAL A 625 8.01 20.76 -14.12
C VAL A 625 6.98 21.85 -14.36
N LYS A 626 7.43 23.09 -14.59
CA LYS A 626 6.57 24.24 -14.87
C LYS A 626 5.67 24.01 -16.08
N LYS A 627 6.24 23.60 -17.22
CA LYS A 627 5.48 23.32 -18.45
C LYS A 627 4.47 22.19 -18.26
N ILE A 628 4.84 21.15 -17.53
CA ILE A 628 3.90 20.05 -17.25
C ILE A 628 2.69 20.59 -16.48
N PHE A 629 2.92 21.30 -15.36
CA PHE A 629 1.84 21.76 -14.51
C PHE A 629 1.02 22.94 -15.07
N GLU A 630 1.56 23.70 -16.01
CA GLU A 630 0.80 24.72 -16.74
C GLU A 630 -0.12 24.14 -17.83
N ASN A 631 0.15 22.92 -18.33
CA ASN A 631 -0.55 22.34 -19.47
C ASN A 631 -1.33 21.07 -19.17
N PHE A 632 -1.12 20.42 -18.02
CA PHE A 632 -1.76 19.16 -17.63
C PHE A 632 -2.35 19.24 -16.22
N GLU A 633 -3.40 18.48 -15.99
CA GLU A 633 -4.17 18.47 -14.72
C GLU A 633 -3.75 17.36 -13.77
N LEU A 634 -2.86 16.45 -14.18
CA LEU A 634 -2.41 15.35 -13.32
C LEU A 634 -1.86 15.85 -11.97
N PRO A 635 -2.21 15.17 -10.85
CA PRO A 635 -1.95 15.72 -9.51
C PRO A 635 -0.48 15.63 -9.08
N TYR A 636 0.26 14.60 -9.49
CA TYR A 636 1.65 14.40 -9.07
C TYR A 636 2.53 13.89 -10.21
N ILE A 637 3.78 14.38 -10.23
CA ILE A 637 4.85 13.79 -11.06
C ILE A 637 6.10 13.52 -10.21
N THR A 638 6.96 12.64 -10.71
CA THR A 638 8.35 12.51 -10.27
C THR A 638 9.27 12.48 -11.48
N LEU A 639 10.47 13.05 -11.32
CA LEU A 639 11.58 12.81 -12.24
C LEU A 639 12.44 11.71 -11.61
N THR A 640 12.71 10.65 -12.35
CA THR A 640 13.41 9.48 -11.80
C THR A 640 14.59 9.11 -12.69
N PRO A 641 15.77 9.71 -12.49
CA PRO A 641 17.00 9.27 -13.14
C PRO A 641 17.42 7.90 -12.57
N THR A 642 18.13 7.12 -13.39
CA THR A 642 18.88 5.96 -12.92
C THR A 642 20.29 6.39 -12.55
N PHE A 643 20.81 5.93 -11.42
CA PHE A 643 22.17 6.23 -10.97
C PHE A 643 22.75 5.05 -10.18
N SER A 644 24.06 5.06 -10.01
CA SER A 644 24.77 3.99 -9.32
C SER A 644 25.67 4.55 -8.21
N ILE A 645 25.87 3.77 -7.15
CA ILE A 645 26.78 4.11 -6.05
C ILE A 645 27.89 3.07 -5.98
N CYS A 646 29.10 3.50 -6.23
CA CYS A 646 30.31 2.69 -6.03
C CYS A 646 30.79 2.82 -4.58
N PRO A 647 31.16 1.73 -3.88
CA PRO A 647 31.69 1.81 -2.52
C PRO A 647 32.93 2.69 -2.35
N SER A 648 33.76 2.82 -3.42
CA SER A 648 35.01 3.60 -3.41
C SER A 648 34.91 4.96 -4.07
N HIS A 649 34.07 5.12 -5.12
CA HIS A 649 33.98 6.36 -5.90
C HIS A 649 32.68 7.13 -5.68
N GLY A 650 31.77 6.63 -4.83
CA GLY A 650 30.47 7.26 -4.57
C GLY A 650 29.56 7.27 -5.79
N TYR A 651 28.90 8.39 -6.03
CA TYR A 651 27.91 8.58 -7.09
C TYR A 651 28.48 8.43 -8.51
N LEU A 652 27.76 7.67 -9.33
CA LEU A 652 27.98 7.48 -10.76
C LEU A 652 26.67 7.74 -11.49
N GLU A 653 26.73 8.49 -12.57
CA GLU A 653 25.58 8.77 -13.42
C GLU A 653 25.21 7.53 -14.26
N GLY A 654 23.92 7.23 -14.35
CA GLY A 654 23.43 6.10 -15.15
C GLY A 654 23.56 4.73 -14.47
N GLU A 655 23.29 3.68 -15.25
CA GLU A 655 23.26 2.29 -14.80
C GLU A 655 24.67 1.66 -14.93
N HIS A 656 25.27 1.35 -13.79
CA HIS A 656 26.58 0.66 -13.72
C HIS A 656 26.51 -0.44 -12.66
N PHE A 657 26.44 -1.69 -13.08
CA PHE A 657 26.54 -2.83 -12.15
C PHE A 657 27.98 -3.05 -11.64
N GLU A 658 28.95 -2.62 -12.41
CA GLU A 658 30.37 -2.59 -12.04
C GLU A 658 30.92 -1.17 -12.24
N CYS A 659 31.78 -0.73 -11.31
CA CYS A 659 32.33 0.61 -11.35
C CYS A 659 33.29 0.81 -12.53
N PRO A 660 33.03 1.73 -13.45
CA PRO A 660 33.93 2.01 -14.58
C PRO A 660 35.24 2.68 -14.16
N LYS A 661 35.29 3.30 -12.96
CA LYS A 661 36.45 4.04 -12.44
C LYS A 661 37.38 3.18 -11.61
N CYS A 662 36.95 2.01 -11.12
CA CYS A 662 37.80 1.11 -10.34
C CYS A 662 38.77 0.35 -11.21
N THR A 663 40.05 0.27 -10.82
CA THR A 663 41.06 -0.56 -11.46
C THR A 663 40.69 -2.06 -11.36
N ILE A 664 40.27 -2.50 -10.17
CA ILE A 664 39.61 -3.78 -9.94
C ILE A 664 38.12 -3.50 -9.88
N LYS A 665 37.37 -3.99 -10.85
CA LYS A 665 35.93 -3.74 -10.95
C LYS A 665 35.20 -4.13 -9.66
N GLN A 666 34.52 -3.16 -9.05
CA GLN A 666 33.72 -3.37 -7.86
C GLN A 666 32.23 -3.29 -8.21
N PRO A 667 31.37 -4.12 -7.60
CA PRO A 667 29.94 -4.04 -7.79
C PRO A 667 29.39 -2.71 -7.27
N CYS A 668 28.49 -2.12 -8.02
CA CYS A 668 27.79 -0.89 -7.66
C CYS A 668 26.35 -1.17 -7.25
N GLU A 669 25.82 -0.35 -6.36
CA GLU A 669 24.39 -0.32 -6.04
C GLU A 669 23.70 0.54 -7.11
N VAL A 670 22.91 -0.07 -7.99
CA VAL A 670 22.11 0.65 -9.00
C VAL A 670 20.77 1.04 -8.40
N TYR A 671 20.46 2.34 -8.39
CA TYR A 671 19.24 2.92 -7.81
C TYR A 671 18.26 3.35 -8.89
N SER A 672 17.01 3.04 -8.66
CA SER A 672 15.86 3.62 -9.39
C SER A 672 14.63 3.59 -8.49
N ARG A 673 13.52 4.16 -8.96
CA ARG A 673 12.24 4.12 -8.23
C ARG A 673 11.53 2.81 -8.55
N ILE A 674 11.25 2.02 -7.49
CA ILE A 674 10.56 0.73 -7.69
C ILE A 674 9.06 0.95 -8.01
N VAL A 675 8.37 1.70 -7.18
CA VAL A 675 7.00 2.19 -7.39
C VAL A 675 6.86 3.62 -6.85
N GLY A 676 6.89 3.81 -5.54
CA GLY A 676 6.74 5.10 -4.87
C GLY A 676 8.03 5.65 -4.26
N TYR A 677 9.09 4.86 -4.14
CA TYR A 677 10.33 5.20 -3.44
C TYR A 677 11.56 4.61 -4.12
N LEU A 678 12.73 5.18 -3.80
CA LEU A 678 14.01 4.78 -4.36
C LEU A 678 14.62 3.61 -3.57
N ARG A 679 15.12 2.58 -4.27
CA ARG A 679 15.88 1.47 -3.67
C ARG A 679 16.89 0.90 -4.67
N PRO A 680 17.97 0.28 -4.19
CA PRO A 680 18.87 -0.47 -5.05
C PRO A 680 18.14 -1.65 -5.71
N LEU A 681 18.40 -1.90 -6.98
CA LEU A 681 17.77 -2.99 -7.76
C LEU A 681 17.95 -4.37 -7.13
N VAL A 682 19.05 -4.60 -6.41
CA VAL A 682 19.32 -5.87 -5.72
C VAL A 682 18.30 -6.22 -4.63
N GLN A 683 17.51 -5.25 -4.19
CA GLN A 683 16.45 -5.43 -3.19
C GLN A 683 15.07 -5.66 -3.82
N TRP A 684 14.94 -5.58 -5.14
CA TRP A 684 13.66 -5.68 -5.82
C TRP A 684 13.24 -7.13 -6.07
N ASN A 685 11.93 -7.37 -6.05
CA ASN A 685 11.40 -8.67 -6.46
C ASN A 685 11.57 -8.91 -7.98
N ALA A 686 11.52 -10.17 -8.39
CA ALA A 686 11.79 -10.57 -9.78
C ALA A 686 10.88 -9.86 -10.81
N GLY A 687 9.59 -9.68 -10.49
CA GLY A 687 8.64 -8.99 -11.37
C GLY A 687 9.01 -7.52 -11.60
N LYS A 688 9.46 -6.82 -10.55
CA LYS A 688 9.89 -5.42 -10.65
C LYS A 688 11.25 -5.27 -11.34
N ILE A 689 12.16 -6.23 -11.17
CA ILE A 689 13.40 -6.29 -11.96
C ILE A 689 13.07 -6.48 -13.46
N GLN A 690 12.11 -7.34 -13.79
CA GLN A 690 11.69 -7.55 -15.17
C GLN A 690 11.05 -6.26 -15.75
N GLU A 691 10.19 -5.61 -15.00
CA GLU A 691 9.62 -4.29 -15.39
C GLU A 691 10.71 -3.25 -15.64
N PHE A 692 11.73 -3.17 -14.77
CA PHE A 692 12.85 -2.24 -14.93
C PHE A 692 13.62 -2.49 -16.24
N ARG A 693 13.91 -3.75 -16.56
CA ARG A 693 14.61 -4.12 -17.81
C ARG A 693 13.81 -3.79 -19.06
N GLU A 694 12.50 -3.71 -18.97
CA GLU A 694 11.60 -3.37 -20.08
C GLU A 694 11.31 -1.87 -20.17
N ARG A 695 11.76 -1.06 -19.18
CA ARG A 695 11.54 0.39 -19.19
C ARG A 695 12.18 1.05 -20.40
N LYS A 696 11.37 1.83 -21.11
CA LYS A 696 11.82 2.74 -22.15
C LYS A 696 11.98 4.12 -21.53
N GLU A 697 13.21 4.55 -21.40
CA GLU A 697 13.56 5.79 -20.74
C GLU A 697 13.15 7.00 -21.54
N PHE A 698 12.61 8.00 -20.88
CA PHE A 698 12.19 9.25 -21.52
C PHE A 698 13.40 10.12 -21.92
N LYS A 699 13.35 10.69 -23.12
CA LYS A 699 14.43 11.50 -23.70
C LYS A 699 14.11 12.99 -23.61
N ILE A 700 14.86 13.72 -22.78
CA ILE A 700 14.68 15.16 -22.59
C ILE A 700 15.12 15.96 -23.82
N LYS A 701 16.11 15.49 -24.60
CA LYS A 701 16.61 16.15 -25.78
C LYS A 701 15.56 16.39 -26.90
N LYS A 702 14.52 15.56 -26.94
CA LYS A 702 13.38 15.74 -27.86
C LYS A 702 12.48 16.93 -27.52
N LEU A 703 12.64 17.52 -26.34
CA LEU A 703 11.75 18.56 -25.84
C LEU A 703 12.08 19.98 -26.28
N GLY A 704 13.16 20.20 -27.08
CA GLY A 704 13.64 21.52 -27.43
C GLY A 704 14.02 22.40 -26.23
N LEU A 705 14.22 21.79 -25.05
CA LEU A 705 14.54 22.46 -23.80
C LEU A 705 16.04 22.56 -23.54
N VAL A 706 16.84 21.81 -24.28
CA VAL A 706 18.30 21.87 -24.22
C VAL A 706 18.77 22.78 -25.36
N LYS A 707 19.38 23.93 -25.04
CA LYS A 707 20.19 24.67 -26.01
C LYS A 707 21.36 23.79 -26.41
N THR A 708 21.47 23.42 -27.69
CA THR A 708 22.62 22.73 -28.27
C THR A 708 23.91 23.49 -28.01
#